data_b107cba63d92f800a0d95ff5d6338e65
#
_entry.id   b107cba63d92f800a0d95ff5d6338e65
#
_cell.length_a   1.000
_cell.length_b   1.000
_cell.length_c   1.000
_cell.angle_alpha   90.00
_cell.angle_beta   90.00
_cell.angle_gamma   90.00
#
_symmetry.space_group_name_H-M   'P 1'
#
loop_
_entity.id
_entity.type
_entity.pdbx_description
1 polymer ?
#
loop_
_entity_poly.entity_id
_entity_poly.type
_entity_poly.pdbx_seq_one_letter_code
_entity_poly.pdbx_strand_id
1 'polypeptide(L)'
;MKRLLLCFMMIFSFAFLVQAVPVNAAEDQEVTIYDVRSDYADKVFMPAELPKEYQIPDHVAGTKYKVMSGAGSVEVSTSGLVTVKRSYWKKDTKSGIIMPSDEKDYDYYTITPGDAEIRITYNKKVTKSLTVHLVNYADVYRDKEIQKYIDSNITPDMSDDELAAAIAKFPAGYDYLDKYSKLSDMVVNGAGNAKACADAVVTLAEKLGYEAWIQYTDKTVNKRMIAMVKIHDKYYQIDAGKQGEKDEDGYRPYDVVSRTSLFRYEVMDDENANITSYDGIESTGVLEVPSSIDGYKVAQIGWKGLAELDCTKIVLPDTLETLDYYAFSACKNLKEIELPASLNTIMGVPFEGCSSLETLTVAEESNTLMAEDNVVYSKDGKTLITAAMVSEFKVPDTVTTIAEYAFGKNTNLRKIEIPDSVQTIGSQAFSECSGLIDVQLSEGLKVIGQKCFESDTNLTVIRFPSTVTNIEAYAFYGCSGLKAAVFCGDAPKFGTVIYGNQLLDNVFYRCNLTGYYPTGNNTWDDSVLTGYYSKHGASYIAWAEWDPDNVQSVADAEVTLSQDSYVYTGQKCKPDVTVTVNGLTLAPVAEYIVGYTENVNAGTAQVYIMGCGRYEGVKSVPFQIKKAPTTLPKGTVLALLDKTELDVGESISFRNVALPGCEFSSDAPEIVSVSTAGAITAAAPGTAKVSVTYPGDDNHLPIGVIYTITVKEAATPTPSVEPSNDPGSDNTPIPSGSTEPSLSPEPNVPSKAPVQSPDASVPSKAPVQSPAANVPSKAPVQSPDASVPTNKPGNDDPKVTPGQKPSTPGNTTTAKPNPTKAPGQSTAKPKTTKAPAATKAPSKTSSKADTGKTNTTAKGKTVVYKKAKYRITGAATVEFTQLVKGKTVTIPDTITVGGKVYKVTSIAAGACRDNTKITKLTIGKNVKKIGKEAFMNCKKLKKIVCKSTLFKAGSIKKNAFKKISSKVVLKTPKGKETMYKKWFAL
;
A
#
# COMPACT_ATOMS: atom_id res chain seq x y z
N MET A 1 19.48 39.13 2.24
CA MET A 1 18.95 40.45 2.54
C MET A 1 17.51 40.73 2.03
N LYS A 2 17.10 40.29 0.84
CA LYS A 2 15.69 40.45 0.39
C LYS A 2 14.67 39.50 1.04
N ARG A 3 15.09 38.33 1.53
CA ARG A 3 14.21 37.36 2.24
C ARG A 3 14.04 37.66 3.74
N LEU A 4 15.01 38.34 4.35
CA LEU A 4 14.88 38.83 5.73
C LEU A 4 13.82 39.95 5.86
N LEU A 5 13.59 40.70 4.77
CA LEU A 5 12.59 41.78 4.76
C LEU A 5 11.15 41.26 4.70
N LEU A 6 10.94 40.03 4.12
CA LEU A 6 9.60 39.41 4.07
C LEU A 6 9.20 38.81 5.43
N CYS A 7 10.15 38.22 6.17
CA CYS A 7 9.90 37.77 7.55
C CYS A 7 9.61 38.90 8.50
N PHE A 8 10.29 40.08 8.33
CA PHE A 8 10.01 41.24 9.15
C PHE A 8 8.64 41.88 8.84
N MET A 9 8.14 41.78 7.60
CA MET A 9 6.79 42.29 7.28
C MET A 9 5.68 41.37 7.81
N MET A 10 5.87 40.05 7.90
CA MET A 10 4.87 39.17 8.52
C MET A 10 4.84 39.28 10.05
N ILE A 11 5.98 39.51 10.70
CA ILE A 11 6.04 39.74 12.16
C ILE A 11 5.39 41.08 12.57
N PHE A 12 5.47 42.10 11.72
CA PHE A 12 4.81 43.38 12.00
C PHE A 12 3.30 43.38 11.71
N SER A 13 2.79 42.47 10.87
CA SER A 13 1.35 42.36 10.63
C SER A 13 0.60 41.74 11.80
N PHE A 14 1.25 40.99 12.67
CA PHE A 14 0.61 40.34 13.82
C PHE A 14 0.66 41.20 15.12
N ALA A 15 1.49 42.24 15.15
CA ALA A 15 1.65 43.09 16.35
C ALA A 15 0.73 44.34 16.35
N PHE A 16 -0.07 44.58 15.30
CA PHE A 16 -0.85 45.83 15.15
C PHE A 16 -2.38 45.64 15.13
N LEU A 17 -2.90 44.46 15.51
CA LEU A 17 -4.36 44.29 15.54
C LEU A 17 -4.91 44.20 16.97
N VAL A 18 -4.51 45.10 17.85
CA VAL A 18 -5.22 45.35 19.10
C VAL A 18 -5.34 46.88 19.29
N GLN A 19 -6.15 47.50 18.49
CA GLN A 19 -6.78 48.78 18.83
C GLN A 19 -8.20 48.79 18.24
N ALA A 20 -9.19 48.86 19.13
CA ALA A 20 -10.55 49.15 18.74
C ALA A 20 -10.59 50.54 18.11
N VAL A 21 -10.74 50.62 16.80
CA VAL A 21 -10.96 51.89 16.07
C VAL A 21 -12.48 52.14 16.04
N PRO A 22 -12.94 53.32 16.38
CA PRO A 22 -14.37 53.65 16.26
C PRO A 22 -14.79 53.76 14.80
N VAL A 23 -15.89 53.13 14.49
CA VAL A 23 -16.42 52.87 13.15
C VAL A 23 -17.11 54.07 12.57
N ASN A 24 -16.66 54.51 11.37
CA ASN A 24 -17.50 55.24 10.42
C ASN A 24 -17.84 54.30 9.26
N ALA A 25 -19.11 54.28 8.93
CA ALA A 25 -19.86 53.40 8.06
C ALA A 25 -19.19 52.96 6.74
N ALA A 26 -19.38 51.69 6.39
CA ALA A 26 -19.41 51.07 5.06
C ALA A 26 -18.32 50.06 4.67
N GLU A 27 -17.61 49.44 5.61
CA GLU A 27 -16.72 48.31 5.30
C GLU A 27 -17.12 47.04 6.11
N ASP A 28 -16.99 45.87 5.50
CA ASP A 28 -17.14 44.59 6.19
C ASP A 28 -16.06 44.50 7.29
N GLN A 29 -16.49 44.10 8.50
CA GLN A 29 -15.61 44.06 9.67
C GLN A 29 -15.09 42.64 9.88
N GLU A 30 -13.85 42.54 10.31
CA GLU A 30 -13.26 41.29 10.76
C GLU A 30 -12.90 41.39 12.24
N VAL A 31 -13.15 40.35 13.01
CA VAL A 31 -12.78 40.26 14.42
C VAL A 31 -12.30 38.83 14.77
N THR A 32 -11.27 38.77 15.60
CA THR A 32 -10.75 37.47 16.10
C THR A 32 -11.17 37.31 17.55
N ILE A 33 -11.79 36.17 17.87
CA ILE A 33 -12.05 35.73 19.24
C ILE A 33 -11.29 34.43 19.52
N TYR A 34 -10.94 34.23 20.79
CA TYR A 34 -10.08 33.14 21.22
C TYR A 34 -10.81 32.30 22.27
N ASP A 35 -10.64 31.00 22.18
CA ASP A 35 -11.03 30.04 23.21
C ASP A 35 -10.05 28.86 23.24
N VAL A 36 -10.16 28.02 24.22
CA VAL A 36 -9.31 26.85 24.41
C VAL A 36 -10.16 25.68 24.86
N ARG A 37 -9.82 24.47 24.41
CA ARG A 37 -10.50 23.25 24.84
C ARG A 37 -10.42 23.08 26.37
N SER A 38 -11.44 22.51 26.99
CA SER A 38 -11.51 22.36 28.46
C SER A 38 -10.34 21.57 29.06
N ASP A 39 -9.81 20.57 28.31
CA ASP A 39 -8.67 19.78 28.75
C ASP A 39 -7.32 20.52 28.71
N TYR A 40 -7.30 21.73 28.15
CA TYR A 40 -6.14 22.62 28.11
C TYR A 40 -6.29 23.83 29.03
N ALA A 41 -7.50 24.13 29.50
CA ALA A 41 -7.81 25.37 30.19
C ALA A 41 -6.96 25.58 31.49
N ASP A 42 -6.57 24.50 32.14
CA ASP A 42 -5.73 24.51 33.34
C ASP A 42 -4.22 24.63 33.02
N LYS A 43 -3.83 24.42 31.78
CA LYS A 43 -2.42 24.32 31.35
C LYS A 43 -1.95 25.46 30.48
N VAL A 44 -2.87 26.11 29.78
CA VAL A 44 -2.59 27.22 28.86
C VAL A 44 -3.18 28.48 29.44
N PHE A 45 -2.32 29.38 29.89
CA PHE A 45 -2.75 30.71 30.32
C PHE A 45 -3.09 31.56 29.12
N MET A 46 -4.39 31.79 28.90
CA MET A 46 -4.87 32.71 27.89
C MET A 46 -4.89 34.13 28.50
N PRO A 47 -4.15 35.11 27.95
CA PRO A 47 -4.16 36.45 28.44
C PRO A 47 -5.56 37.07 28.56
N ALA A 48 -5.82 37.81 29.64
CA ALA A 48 -7.16 38.35 29.89
C ALA A 48 -7.59 39.40 28.86
N GLU A 49 -6.62 40.00 28.20
CA GLU A 49 -6.80 41.01 27.15
C GLU A 49 -7.23 40.46 25.80
N LEU A 50 -7.06 39.14 25.58
CA LEU A 50 -7.54 38.50 24.35
C LEU A 50 -9.06 38.36 24.37
N PRO A 51 -9.75 38.81 23.31
CA PRO A 51 -11.20 38.76 23.27
C PRO A 51 -11.71 37.30 23.26
N LYS A 52 -12.54 36.95 24.22
CA LYS A 52 -13.27 35.67 24.34
C LYS A 52 -14.67 35.75 23.78
N GLU A 53 -15.17 36.98 23.63
CA GLU A 53 -16.46 37.34 23.08
C GLU A 53 -16.34 38.69 22.40
N TYR A 54 -17.25 39.03 21.54
CA TYR A 54 -17.28 40.31 20.85
C TYR A 54 -18.68 40.90 20.88
N GLN A 55 -18.82 42.09 21.47
CA GLN A 55 -20.06 42.86 21.42
C GLN A 55 -20.10 43.68 20.14
N ILE A 56 -21.03 43.35 19.25
CA ILE A 56 -21.26 44.15 18.04
C ILE A 56 -21.65 45.56 18.47
N PRO A 57 -20.92 46.60 18.04
CA PRO A 57 -21.24 47.97 18.40
C PRO A 57 -22.56 48.42 17.74
N ASP A 58 -23.12 49.52 18.23
CA ASP A 58 -24.34 50.16 17.70
C ASP A 58 -25.59 49.27 17.69
N HIS A 59 -25.71 48.36 18.70
CA HIS A 59 -26.93 47.62 18.88
C HIS A 59 -28.10 48.53 19.17
N VAL A 60 -29.08 48.59 18.25
CA VAL A 60 -30.35 49.33 18.42
C VAL A 60 -31.52 48.32 18.55
N ALA A 61 -32.53 48.62 19.32
CA ALA A 61 -33.70 47.78 19.45
C ALA A 61 -34.31 47.44 18.06
N GLY A 62 -34.44 46.17 17.75
CA GLY A 62 -34.91 45.68 16.48
C GLY A 62 -33.82 45.27 15.45
N THR A 63 -32.53 45.41 15.81
CA THR A 63 -31.41 44.83 15.04
C THR A 63 -31.51 43.29 15.05
N LYS A 64 -31.35 42.67 13.88
CA LYS A 64 -31.32 41.22 13.73
C LYS A 64 -29.91 40.78 13.40
N TYR A 65 -29.45 39.73 14.08
CA TYR A 65 -28.19 39.07 13.87
C TYR A 65 -28.40 37.64 13.39
N LYS A 66 -27.63 37.20 12.43
CA LYS A 66 -27.72 35.86 11.90
C LYS A 66 -26.36 35.32 11.48
N VAL A 67 -25.98 34.17 11.99
CA VAL A 67 -24.78 33.46 11.51
C VAL A 67 -25.09 32.84 10.15
N MET A 68 -24.38 33.22 9.13
CA MET A 68 -24.58 32.80 7.73
C MET A 68 -23.71 31.59 7.39
N SER A 69 -22.49 31.55 7.90
CA SER A 69 -21.54 30.43 7.79
C SER A 69 -20.82 30.25 9.11
N GLY A 70 -20.19 29.10 9.34
CA GLY A 70 -19.46 28.81 10.58
C GLY A 70 -20.35 28.70 11.83
N ALA A 71 -21.62 28.31 11.68
CA ALA A 71 -22.58 28.14 12.81
C ALA A 71 -22.16 27.07 13.84
N GLY A 72 -21.10 26.28 13.54
CA GLY A 72 -20.47 25.35 14.49
C GLY A 72 -19.43 26.01 15.38
N SER A 73 -18.94 27.20 15.00
CA SER A 73 -17.84 27.90 15.67
C SER A 73 -18.32 28.94 16.66
N VAL A 74 -19.33 29.75 16.29
CA VAL A 74 -19.81 30.85 17.11
C VAL A 74 -21.33 30.88 17.17
N GLU A 75 -21.84 31.59 18.16
CA GLU A 75 -23.24 31.99 18.26
C GLU A 75 -23.36 33.48 18.55
N VAL A 76 -24.49 34.09 18.20
CA VAL A 76 -24.74 35.50 18.42
C VAL A 76 -26.10 35.69 19.12
N SER A 77 -26.07 36.44 20.21
CA SER A 77 -27.29 36.77 20.98
C SER A 77 -28.16 37.81 20.28
N THR A 78 -29.39 37.95 20.72
CA THR A 78 -30.30 39.03 20.28
C THR A 78 -29.82 40.45 20.61
N SER A 79 -28.92 40.59 21.58
CA SER A 79 -28.23 41.82 21.94
C SER A 79 -26.95 42.08 21.12
N GLY A 80 -26.58 41.20 20.21
CA GLY A 80 -25.38 41.32 19.39
C GLY A 80 -24.09 40.85 20.06
N LEU A 81 -24.18 40.09 21.15
CA LEU A 81 -23.01 39.49 21.77
C LEU A 81 -22.67 38.21 21.02
N VAL A 82 -21.48 38.17 20.42
CA VAL A 82 -20.89 36.99 19.75
C VAL A 82 -20.06 36.20 20.76
N THR A 83 -20.35 34.93 20.89
CA THR A 83 -19.68 34.01 21.82
C THR A 83 -19.27 32.73 21.13
N VAL A 84 -18.31 32.02 21.71
CA VAL A 84 -17.87 30.72 21.19
C VAL A 84 -18.92 29.67 21.43
N LYS A 85 -19.25 28.94 20.38
CA LYS A 85 -20.16 27.78 20.49
C LYS A 85 -19.34 26.55 20.93
N ARG A 86 -19.65 26.02 22.10
CA ARG A 86 -18.99 24.86 22.69
C ARG A 86 -19.86 23.61 22.52
N SER A 87 -19.22 22.49 22.19
CA SER A 87 -19.86 21.17 22.21
C SER A 87 -19.43 20.43 23.48
N TYR A 88 -20.41 20.06 24.29
CA TYR A 88 -20.20 19.44 25.60
C TYR A 88 -20.29 17.93 25.50
N TRP A 89 -19.45 17.22 26.24
CA TRP A 89 -19.32 15.78 26.19
C TRP A 89 -19.20 15.17 27.59
N LYS A 90 -19.84 14.02 27.81
CA LYS A 90 -19.75 13.24 29.04
C LYS A 90 -19.30 11.82 28.72
N LYS A 91 -18.38 11.29 29.55
CA LYS A 91 -17.92 9.91 29.46
C LYS A 91 -18.72 9.05 30.45
N ASP A 92 -19.43 8.04 29.94
CA ASP A 92 -20.07 7.04 30.77
C ASP A 92 -19.00 6.25 31.55
N THR A 93 -19.03 6.32 32.87
CA THR A 93 -18.07 5.68 33.76
C THR A 93 -18.11 4.14 33.75
N LYS A 94 -19.21 3.53 33.25
CA LYS A 94 -19.37 2.08 33.19
C LYS A 94 -18.96 1.51 31.84
N SER A 95 -19.38 2.13 30.75
CA SER A 95 -19.09 1.67 29.38
C SER A 95 -17.86 2.31 28.76
N GLY A 96 -17.40 3.44 29.32
CA GLY A 96 -16.32 4.24 28.74
C GLY A 96 -16.72 4.99 27.48
N ILE A 97 -17.99 4.93 27.06
CA ILE A 97 -18.51 5.58 25.85
C ILE A 97 -18.63 7.08 26.11
N ILE A 98 -18.21 7.88 25.13
CA ILE A 98 -18.32 9.34 25.13
C ILE A 98 -19.61 9.71 24.42
N MET A 99 -20.47 10.47 25.08
CA MET A 99 -21.77 10.91 24.54
C MET A 99 -21.89 12.43 24.62
N PRO A 100 -22.66 13.05 23.70
CA PRO A 100 -23.03 14.46 23.82
C PRO A 100 -23.72 14.73 25.15
N SER A 101 -23.45 15.88 25.75
CA SER A 101 -24.02 16.32 27.02
C SER A 101 -24.45 17.78 26.92
N ASP A 102 -25.09 18.32 27.97
CA ASP A 102 -25.42 19.74 28.13
C ASP A 102 -24.37 20.48 28.97
N GLU A 103 -24.46 21.80 28.96
CA GLU A 103 -23.52 22.68 29.70
C GLU A 103 -23.52 22.46 31.22
N LYS A 104 -24.53 21.78 31.78
CA LYS A 104 -24.68 21.58 33.22
C LYS A 104 -24.11 20.26 33.71
N ASP A 105 -23.91 19.30 32.79
CA ASP A 105 -23.50 17.92 33.13
C ASP A 105 -22.51 17.35 32.15
N TYR A 106 -21.35 18.00 31.98
CA TYR A 106 -20.28 17.56 31.06
C TYR A 106 -18.96 17.25 31.82
N ASP A 107 -18.17 16.36 31.24
CA ASP A 107 -16.79 16.10 31.68
C ASP A 107 -15.78 16.99 30.92
N TYR A 108 -16.05 17.32 29.66
CA TYR A 108 -15.23 18.24 28.86
C TYR A 108 -16.03 18.85 27.72
N TYR A 109 -15.57 19.98 27.18
CA TYR A 109 -16.10 20.59 25.97
C TYR A 109 -15.04 20.72 24.88
N THR A 110 -15.51 20.77 23.64
CA THR A 110 -14.70 21.05 22.44
C THR A 110 -15.20 22.31 21.76
N ILE A 111 -14.31 22.94 21.02
CA ILE A 111 -14.59 24.07 20.13
C ILE A 111 -14.27 23.67 18.70
N THR A 112 -14.91 24.32 17.74
CA THR A 112 -14.63 24.16 16.31
C THR A 112 -13.99 25.46 15.81
N PRO A 113 -12.65 25.57 15.73
CA PRO A 113 -11.98 26.73 15.18
C PRO A 113 -12.35 26.93 13.72
N GLY A 114 -12.33 28.18 13.27
CA GLY A 114 -12.62 28.55 11.89
C GLY A 114 -13.37 29.86 11.79
N ASP A 115 -13.67 30.25 10.56
CA ASP A 115 -14.29 31.52 10.25
C ASP A 115 -15.81 31.41 10.25
N ALA A 116 -16.48 32.42 10.78
CA ALA A 116 -17.92 32.55 10.78
C ALA A 116 -18.32 33.91 10.24
N GLU A 117 -19.29 33.94 9.33
CA GLU A 117 -19.88 35.18 8.82
C GLU A 117 -21.18 35.47 9.57
N ILE A 118 -21.30 36.65 10.14
CA ILE A 118 -22.51 37.14 10.83
C ILE A 118 -23.10 38.27 10.02
N ARG A 119 -24.34 38.08 9.58
CA ARG A 119 -25.12 39.14 8.92
C ARG A 119 -25.87 39.99 9.97
N ILE A 120 -25.69 41.31 9.90
CA ILE A 120 -26.30 42.29 10.78
C ILE A 120 -27.33 43.05 9.98
N THR A 121 -28.58 43.02 10.37
CA THR A 121 -29.67 43.74 9.67
C THR A 121 -30.26 44.84 10.58
N TYR A 122 -30.07 46.08 10.24
CA TYR A 122 -30.63 47.24 10.94
C TYR A 122 -31.92 47.68 10.29
N ASN A 123 -32.98 47.96 11.08
CA ASN A 123 -34.24 48.57 10.62
C ASN A 123 -34.80 47.98 9.32
N LYS A 124 -34.63 46.67 9.13
CA LYS A 124 -35.11 45.89 7.98
C LYS A 124 -34.54 46.30 6.59
N LYS A 125 -33.62 47.26 6.52
CA LYS A 125 -33.12 47.77 5.22
C LYS A 125 -31.59 47.80 5.06
N VAL A 126 -30.83 47.89 6.12
CA VAL A 126 -29.35 47.94 6.04
C VAL A 126 -28.76 46.59 6.51
N THR A 127 -28.00 45.93 5.66
CA THR A 127 -27.30 44.70 5.99
C THR A 127 -25.78 44.99 5.98
N LYS A 128 -25.11 44.58 7.04
CA LYS A 128 -23.64 44.56 7.13
C LYS A 128 -23.20 43.12 7.41
N SER A 129 -21.99 42.75 6.99
CA SER A 129 -21.33 41.52 7.35
C SER A 129 -20.26 41.73 8.41
N LEU A 130 -20.11 40.76 9.31
CA LEU A 130 -19.03 40.65 10.28
C LEU A 130 -18.41 39.28 10.12
N THR A 131 -17.14 39.21 9.78
CA THR A 131 -16.37 37.98 9.79
C THR A 131 -15.75 37.78 11.17
N VAL A 132 -15.99 36.63 11.77
CA VAL A 132 -15.46 36.27 13.09
C VAL A 132 -14.52 35.09 12.93
N HIS A 133 -13.25 35.29 13.27
CA HIS A 133 -12.22 34.26 13.29
C HIS A 133 -12.15 33.62 14.68
N LEU A 134 -12.65 32.42 14.83
CA LEU A 134 -12.45 31.64 16.06
C LEU A 134 -11.13 30.88 16.03
N VAL A 135 -10.22 31.24 16.91
CA VAL A 135 -8.89 30.65 17.02
C VAL A 135 -8.80 29.81 18.30
N ASN A 136 -8.35 28.56 18.17
CA ASN A 136 -7.97 27.74 19.33
C ASN A 136 -6.67 28.30 19.93
N TYR A 137 -6.73 28.84 21.12
CA TYR A 137 -5.56 29.44 21.75
C TYR A 137 -4.42 28.45 22.03
N ALA A 138 -4.71 27.15 22.11
CA ALA A 138 -3.66 26.14 22.21
C ALA A 138 -2.70 26.14 21.01
N ASP A 139 -3.19 26.47 19.79
CA ASP A 139 -2.36 26.57 18.61
C ASP A 139 -1.52 27.87 18.63
N VAL A 140 -2.08 28.97 19.13
CA VAL A 140 -1.33 30.23 19.38
C VAL A 140 -0.25 30.05 20.45
N TYR A 141 -0.58 29.31 21.51
CA TYR A 141 0.38 28.98 22.58
C TYR A 141 1.52 28.10 22.04
N ARG A 142 1.18 27.05 21.27
CA ARG A 142 2.17 26.23 20.55
C ARG A 142 3.12 27.08 19.72
N ASP A 143 2.57 27.98 18.90
CA ASP A 143 3.38 28.82 18.00
C ASP A 143 4.27 29.81 18.76
N LYS A 144 3.81 30.30 19.92
CA LYS A 144 4.63 31.13 20.82
C LYS A 144 5.78 30.32 21.44
N GLU A 145 5.53 29.11 21.89
CA GLU A 145 6.59 28.25 22.47
C GLU A 145 7.61 27.83 21.42
N ILE A 146 7.18 27.55 20.18
CA ILE A 146 8.10 27.31 19.06
C ILE A 146 8.95 28.55 18.77
N GLN A 147 8.32 29.74 18.70
CA GLN A 147 9.07 30.97 18.44
C GLN A 147 10.07 31.28 19.55
N LYS A 148 9.67 31.15 20.79
CA LYS A 148 10.54 31.28 21.96
C LYS A 148 11.72 30.32 21.92
N TYR A 149 11.48 29.08 21.48
CA TYR A 149 12.57 28.10 21.29
C TYR A 149 13.53 28.57 20.19
N ILE A 150 13.02 29.01 19.03
CA ILE A 150 13.81 29.56 17.94
C ILE A 150 14.69 30.70 18.45
N ASP A 151 14.10 31.69 19.11
CA ASP A 151 14.79 32.90 19.59
C ASP A 151 15.90 32.59 20.62
N SER A 152 15.74 31.50 21.36
CA SER A 152 16.66 31.12 22.45
C SER A 152 17.75 30.13 22.04
N ASN A 153 17.52 29.31 20.98
CA ASN A 153 18.36 28.15 20.67
C ASN A 153 18.90 28.12 19.23
N ILE A 154 18.44 29.02 18.34
CA ILE A 154 18.84 29.03 16.95
C ILE A 154 19.48 30.40 16.61
N THR A 155 20.71 30.35 16.15
CA THR A 155 21.49 31.55 15.79
C THR A 155 21.88 31.49 14.30
N PRO A 156 22.05 32.64 13.65
CA PRO A 156 22.37 32.72 12.21
C PRO A 156 23.75 32.15 11.80
N ASP A 157 24.60 31.89 12.75
CA ASP A 157 25.98 31.38 12.56
C ASP A 157 26.11 29.89 12.75
N MET A 158 25.01 29.19 13.06
CA MET A 158 24.97 27.72 13.13
C MET A 158 25.31 27.09 11.79
N SER A 159 26.14 26.07 11.81
CA SER A 159 26.30 25.17 10.67
C SER A 159 25.02 24.36 10.42
N ASP A 160 24.86 23.81 9.21
CA ASP A 160 23.72 22.98 8.85
C ASP A 160 23.50 21.82 9.82
N ASP A 161 24.61 21.16 10.27
CA ASP A 161 24.55 20.03 11.19
C ASP A 161 24.13 20.47 12.61
N GLU A 162 24.59 21.63 13.08
CA GLU A 162 24.17 22.22 14.35
C GLU A 162 22.70 22.67 14.32
N LEU A 163 22.28 23.28 13.22
CA LEU A 163 20.89 23.69 13.02
C LEU A 163 19.95 22.47 12.99
N ALA A 164 20.29 21.43 12.26
CA ALA A 164 19.51 20.19 12.23
C ALA A 164 19.42 19.54 13.62
N ALA A 165 20.50 19.56 14.39
CA ALA A 165 20.51 19.08 15.77
C ALA A 165 19.66 19.96 16.69
N ALA A 166 19.70 21.28 16.54
CA ALA A 166 18.86 22.19 17.29
C ALA A 166 17.36 21.99 16.98
N ILE A 167 17.01 21.77 15.71
CA ILE A 167 15.63 21.44 15.31
C ILE A 167 15.17 20.14 15.98
N ALA A 168 16.00 19.11 16.01
CA ALA A 168 15.69 17.82 16.63
C ALA A 168 15.50 17.89 18.16
N LYS A 169 16.22 18.77 18.84
CA LYS A 169 16.18 18.98 20.28
C LYS A 169 14.83 19.52 20.75
N PHE A 170 14.14 20.33 19.96
CA PHE A 170 12.84 20.90 20.36
C PHE A 170 11.85 19.78 20.77
N PRO A 171 11.45 18.84 19.91
CA PRO A 171 10.55 17.78 20.33
C PRO A 171 11.20 16.74 21.28
N ALA A 172 12.51 16.57 21.25
CA ALA A 172 13.21 15.69 22.16
C ALA A 172 13.17 16.17 23.63
N GLY A 173 12.97 17.46 23.87
CA GLY A 173 12.78 18.05 25.18
C GLY A 173 11.45 17.69 25.88
N TYR A 174 10.46 17.18 25.14
CA TYR A 174 9.17 16.72 25.66
C TYR A 174 9.20 15.23 26.03
N ASP A 175 8.27 14.77 26.90
CA ASP A 175 8.17 13.36 27.24
C ASP A 175 7.50 12.56 26.11
N TYR A 176 7.67 11.24 26.07
CA TYR A 176 7.03 10.38 25.09
C TYR A 176 5.74 9.78 25.68
N LEU A 177 4.61 10.03 24.97
CA LEU A 177 3.31 9.43 25.31
C LEU A 177 2.51 9.16 24.01
N ASP A 178 2.14 7.90 23.80
CA ASP A 178 1.37 7.47 22.60
C ASP A 178 0.01 8.14 22.44
N LYS A 179 -0.55 8.65 23.55
CA LYS A 179 -1.86 9.31 23.60
C LYS A 179 -1.90 10.61 22.80
N TYR A 180 -0.80 11.36 22.75
CA TYR A 180 -0.76 12.70 22.20
C TYR A 180 -0.08 12.70 20.82
N SER A 181 -0.91 12.72 19.76
CA SER A 181 -0.45 12.64 18.37
C SER A 181 -0.46 13.98 17.62
N LYS A 182 -0.95 15.06 18.25
CA LYS A 182 -0.94 16.40 17.69
C LYS A 182 0.14 17.24 18.34
N LEU A 183 0.75 18.13 17.57
CA LEU A 183 1.79 19.03 18.04
C LEU A 183 1.30 19.96 19.16
N SER A 184 0.09 20.51 19.07
CA SER A 184 -0.50 21.31 20.15
C SER A 184 -0.73 20.49 21.42
N ASP A 185 -1.14 19.21 21.30
CA ASP A 185 -1.25 18.30 22.45
C ASP A 185 0.10 18.09 23.12
N MET A 186 1.17 17.92 22.34
CA MET A 186 2.53 17.74 22.83
C MET A 186 3.00 18.97 23.63
N VAL A 187 2.87 20.14 23.04
CA VAL A 187 3.35 21.40 23.66
C VAL A 187 2.58 21.74 24.94
N VAL A 188 1.26 21.54 24.92
CA VAL A 188 0.39 21.87 26.09
C VAL A 188 0.55 20.85 27.23
N ASN A 189 0.71 19.58 26.91
CA ASN A 189 0.77 18.50 27.92
C ASN A 189 2.19 18.11 28.34
N GLY A 190 3.21 18.68 27.68
CA GLY A 190 4.61 18.35 27.97
C GLY A 190 5.05 17.00 27.44
N ALA A 191 4.22 16.32 26.60
CA ALA A 191 4.52 15.00 26.08
C ALA A 191 3.84 14.76 24.72
N GLY A 192 4.49 13.99 23.82
CA GLY A 192 3.96 13.61 22.52
C GLY A 192 4.45 12.26 22.02
N ASN A 193 3.79 11.70 21.01
CA ASN A 193 4.24 10.50 20.33
C ASN A 193 5.13 10.80 19.12
N ALA A 194 5.56 9.78 18.37
CA ALA A 194 6.45 9.94 17.21
C ALA A 194 5.86 10.87 16.14
N LYS A 195 4.53 10.87 15.94
CA LYS A 195 3.87 11.78 15.00
C LYS A 195 3.98 13.24 15.45
N ALA A 196 3.63 13.52 16.71
CA ALA A 196 3.72 14.88 17.25
C ALA A 196 5.14 15.42 17.22
N CYS A 197 6.14 14.56 17.47
CA CYS A 197 7.55 14.93 17.36
C CYS A 197 7.98 15.21 15.91
N ALA A 198 7.54 14.42 14.95
CA ALA A 198 7.81 14.68 13.53
C ALA A 198 7.11 15.95 13.04
N ASP A 199 5.84 16.15 13.40
CA ASP A 199 5.09 17.40 13.14
C ASP A 199 5.82 18.62 13.72
N ALA A 200 6.46 18.50 14.90
CA ALA A 200 7.22 19.58 15.54
C ALA A 200 8.49 19.95 14.76
N VAL A 201 9.23 18.93 14.30
CA VAL A 201 10.42 19.14 13.45
C VAL A 201 10.03 19.86 12.17
N VAL A 202 8.99 19.38 11.47
CA VAL A 202 8.52 19.98 10.22
C VAL A 202 8.07 21.42 10.45
N THR A 203 7.20 21.65 11.43
CA THR A 203 6.70 23.01 11.72
C THR A 203 7.82 23.99 12.07
N LEU A 204 8.83 23.55 12.83
CA LEU A 204 9.96 24.40 13.20
C LEU A 204 10.87 24.66 12.01
N ALA A 205 11.15 23.66 11.17
CA ALA A 205 11.94 23.83 9.95
C ALA A 205 11.26 24.76 8.95
N GLU A 206 9.95 24.63 8.74
CA GLU A 206 9.15 25.51 7.87
C GLU A 206 9.13 26.94 8.38
N LYS A 207 9.01 27.17 9.70
CA LYS A 207 9.10 28.51 10.30
C LYS A 207 10.47 29.16 10.07
N LEU A 208 11.52 28.38 9.97
CA LEU A 208 12.87 28.83 9.61
C LEU A 208 13.06 28.99 8.09
N GLY A 209 12.07 28.66 7.28
CA GLY A 209 12.08 28.80 5.82
C GLY A 209 12.72 27.62 5.08
N TYR A 210 12.85 26.47 5.71
CA TYR A 210 13.37 25.25 5.11
C TYR A 210 12.25 24.34 4.65
N GLU A 211 12.49 23.58 3.58
CA GLU A 211 11.60 22.54 3.09
C GLU A 211 11.65 21.33 4.04
N ALA A 212 10.50 20.85 4.48
CA ALA A 212 10.43 19.72 5.39
C ALA A 212 9.16 18.88 5.17
N TRP A 213 9.23 17.57 5.45
CA TRP A 213 8.10 16.65 5.35
C TRP A 213 8.22 15.46 6.30
N ILE A 214 7.10 14.76 6.52
CA ILE A 214 7.07 13.54 7.33
C ILE A 214 7.21 12.32 6.43
N GLN A 215 8.03 11.37 6.87
CA GLN A 215 8.25 10.09 6.21
C GLN A 215 8.02 8.92 7.18
N TYR A 216 7.68 7.75 6.62
CA TYR A 216 7.58 6.50 7.36
C TYR A 216 8.84 5.65 7.19
N THR A 217 9.42 5.16 8.28
CA THR A 217 10.66 4.37 8.23
C THR A 217 10.48 2.94 7.75
N ASP A 218 9.26 2.40 7.81
CA ASP A 218 8.90 1.06 7.35
C ASP A 218 7.43 1.05 6.96
N LYS A 219 7.13 0.50 5.79
CA LYS A 219 5.78 0.40 5.23
C LYS A 219 4.97 -0.76 5.86
N THR A 220 5.57 -1.61 6.72
CA THR A 220 4.90 -2.81 7.22
C THR A 220 4.27 -2.66 8.62
N VAL A 221 4.87 -3.06 9.71
CA VAL A 221 4.13 -3.26 10.98
C VAL A 221 4.45 -2.24 12.08
N ASN A 222 5.59 -1.58 12.01
CA ASN A 222 6.03 -0.57 12.98
C ASN A 222 6.29 0.77 12.27
N LYS A 223 5.23 1.35 11.73
CA LYS A 223 5.30 2.69 11.09
C LYS A 223 5.81 3.72 12.10
N ARG A 224 7.11 3.97 12.07
CA ARG A 224 7.71 5.07 12.80
C ARG A 224 7.74 6.29 11.91
N MET A 225 7.24 7.39 12.39
CA MET A 225 7.28 8.66 11.69
C MET A 225 8.55 9.40 12.03
N ILE A 226 9.24 9.87 11.01
CA ILE A 226 10.43 10.72 11.10
C ILE A 226 10.20 11.94 10.23
N ALA A 227 10.96 13.00 10.46
CA ALA A 227 10.95 14.16 9.61
C ALA A 227 12.17 14.19 8.69
N MET A 228 11.98 14.67 7.47
CA MET A 228 13.03 15.04 6.53
C MET A 228 13.06 16.57 6.43
N VAL A 229 14.24 17.15 6.53
CA VAL A 229 14.46 18.61 6.44
C VAL A 229 15.56 18.87 5.43
N LYS A 230 15.30 19.74 4.46
CA LYS A 230 16.30 20.20 3.50
C LYS A 230 16.89 21.51 3.97
N ILE A 231 18.17 21.48 4.38
CA ILE A 231 18.95 22.66 4.76
C ILE A 231 20.00 22.86 3.69
N HIS A 232 19.89 23.94 2.91
CA HIS A 232 20.74 24.22 1.75
C HIS A 232 20.81 23.01 0.78
N ASP A 233 21.98 22.42 0.59
CA ASP A 233 22.19 21.31 -0.34
C ASP A 233 22.17 19.91 0.32
N LYS A 234 21.80 19.84 1.61
CA LYS A 234 21.78 18.59 2.38
C LYS A 234 20.36 18.27 2.84
N TYR A 235 20.09 16.97 2.94
CA TYR A 235 18.87 16.43 3.53
C TYR A 235 19.18 15.85 4.90
N TYR A 236 18.39 16.19 5.90
CA TYR A 236 18.52 15.71 7.27
C TYR A 236 17.34 14.84 7.62
N GLN A 237 17.62 13.56 7.87
CA GLN A 237 16.64 12.66 8.46
C GLN A 237 16.67 12.82 9.98
N ILE A 238 15.58 13.32 10.56
CA ILE A 238 15.47 13.63 11.98
C ILE A 238 14.44 12.70 12.63
N ASP A 239 14.89 11.89 13.59
CA ASP A 239 14.08 11.01 14.40
C ASP A 239 14.11 11.48 15.85
N ALA A 240 13.26 12.42 16.19
CA ALA A 240 13.09 12.95 17.54
C ALA A 240 11.97 12.24 18.34
N GLY A 241 11.28 11.26 17.73
CA GLY A 241 10.23 10.48 18.34
C GLY A 241 10.71 9.21 19.07
N LYS A 242 11.99 9.11 19.41
CA LYS A 242 12.53 7.95 20.14
C LYS A 242 12.06 7.91 21.60
N GLN A 243 11.75 6.71 22.05
CA GLN A 243 11.47 6.45 23.48
C GLN A 243 12.80 6.29 24.24
N GLY A 244 12.88 6.86 25.41
CA GLY A 244 14.04 6.75 26.29
C GLY A 244 13.96 7.75 27.44
N GLU A 245 14.81 7.55 28.43
CA GLU A 245 15.03 8.52 29.52
C GLU A 245 15.78 9.73 28.97
N LYS A 246 15.49 10.90 29.49
CA LYS A 246 16.19 12.14 29.15
C LYS A 246 17.63 12.07 29.66
N ASP A 247 18.55 12.65 28.90
CA ASP A 247 19.95 12.82 29.31
C ASP A 247 20.10 13.93 30.38
N GLU A 248 21.35 14.24 30.76
CA GLU A 248 21.69 15.28 31.75
C GLU A 248 21.24 16.69 31.28
N ASP A 249 21.15 16.89 29.95
CA ASP A 249 20.71 18.13 29.33
C ASP A 249 19.17 18.23 29.17
N GLY A 250 18.44 17.18 29.59
CA GLY A 250 16.97 17.14 29.56
C GLY A 250 16.35 16.70 28.25
N TYR A 251 17.09 16.07 27.34
CA TYR A 251 16.62 15.62 26.01
C TYR A 251 16.50 14.11 25.93
N ARG A 252 15.38 13.62 25.36
CA ARG A 252 15.25 12.20 24.98
C ARG A 252 16.20 11.86 23.84
N PRO A 253 16.54 10.57 23.64
CA PRO A 253 17.33 10.16 22.49
C PRO A 253 16.70 10.60 21.18
N TYR A 254 17.49 11.18 20.30
CA TYR A 254 17.12 11.53 18.92
C TYR A 254 18.25 11.14 17.96
N ASP A 255 17.93 10.99 16.67
CA ASP A 255 18.94 10.78 15.63
C ASP A 255 18.81 11.90 14.58
N VAL A 256 19.93 12.44 14.16
CA VAL A 256 20.08 13.33 13.01
C VAL A 256 21.08 12.68 12.06
N VAL A 257 20.64 12.39 10.84
CA VAL A 257 21.48 11.78 9.80
C VAL A 257 21.47 12.69 8.58
N SER A 258 22.61 13.30 8.27
CA SER A 258 22.76 14.12 7.06
C SER A 258 23.00 13.26 5.82
N ARG A 259 22.48 13.72 4.69
CA ARG A 259 22.62 13.08 3.37
C ARG A 259 22.73 14.13 2.28
N THR A 260 23.46 13.82 1.24
CA THR A 260 23.57 14.64 0.03
C THR A 260 22.48 14.30 -1.00
N SER A 261 21.78 13.15 -0.82
CA SER A 261 20.77 12.65 -1.75
C SER A 261 19.59 12.02 -0.99
N LEU A 262 18.40 12.09 -1.60
CA LEU A 262 17.20 11.37 -1.16
C LEU A 262 17.21 9.89 -1.56
N PHE A 263 18.11 9.50 -2.47
CA PHE A 263 18.31 8.09 -2.81
C PHE A 263 19.18 7.43 -1.76
N ARG A 264 18.70 6.34 -1.20
CA ARG A 264 19.51 5.44 -0.36
C ARG A 264 20.28 4.50 -1.27
N TYR A 265 21.52 4.28 -0.97
CA TYR A 265 22.36 3.42 -1.77
C TYR A 265 23.32 2.59 -0.92
N GLU A 266 23.77 1.48 -1.50
CA GLU A 266 24.89 0.68 -0.99
C GLU A 266 26.03 0.75 -2.01
N VAL A 267 27.24 0.97 -1.53
CA VAL A 267 28.44 0.92 -2.38
C VAL A 267 28.74 -0.53 -2.71
N MET A 268 28.73 -0.86 -4.00
CA MET A 268 28.95 -2.22 -4.51
C MET A 268 30.45 -2.54 -4.59
N ASP A 269 31.22 -1.58 -5.07
CA ASP A 269 32.68 -1.61 -5.20
C ASP A 269 33.25 -0.18 -5.10
N ASP A 270 34.51 0.02 -5.47
CA ASP A 270 35.16 1.32 -5.33
C ASP A 270 34.61 2.40 -6.28
N GLU A 271 33.78 2.06 -7.25
CA GLU A 271 33.28 2.97 -8.29
C GLU A 271 31.75 3.02 -8.39
N ASN A 272 31.02 1.97 -7.96
CA ASN A 272 29.63 1.77 -8.27
C ASN A 272 28.71 1.77 -7.04
N ALA A 273 27.52 2.34 -7.19
CA ALA A 273 26.44 2.37 -6.22
C ALA A 273 25.22 1.58 -6.70
N ASN A 274 24.53 0.94 -5.76
CA ASN A 274 23.25 0.29 -5.90
C ASN A 274 22.18 1.08 -5.14
N ILE A 275 21.17 1.61 -5.82
CA ILE A 275 20.03 2.29 -5.17
C ILE A 275 19.17 1.25 -4.45
N THR A 276 18.91 1.47 -3.17
CA THR A 276 18.12 0.57 -2.31
C THR A 276 16.75 1.13 -1.91
N SER A 277 16.56 2.45 -1.95
CA SER A 277 15.26 3.11 -1.79
C SER A 277 15.34 4.61 -2.11
N TYR A 278 14.18 5.25 -2.23
CA TYR A 278 14.01 6.68 -2.38
C TYR A 278 13.17 7.24 -1.22
N ASP A 279 13.64 8.33 -0.61
CA ASP A 279 13.05 8.95 0.59
C ASP A 279 12.38 10.32 0.29
N GLY A 280 12.17 10.67 -0.98
CA GLY A 280 11.54 11.93 -1.40
C GLY A 280 10.03 11.86 -1.55
N ILE A 281 9.42 13.02 -1.79
CA ILE A 281 8.03 13.18 -2.20
C ILE A 281 8.05 13.66 -3.66
N GLU A 282 7.39 12.91 -4.55
CA GLU A 282 7.28 13.31 -5.96
C GLU A 282 6.16 14.33 -6.13
N SER A 283 6.48 15.60 -6.04
CA SER A 283 5.50 16.68 -6.25
C SER A 283 5.18 16.96 -7.71
N THR A 284 6.05 16.53 -8.64
CA THR A 284 5.94 16.80 -10.09
C THR A 284 5.47 15.62 -10.91
N GLY A 285 5.38 14.45 -10.32
CA GLY A 285 5.08 13.20 -11.01
C GLY A 285 6.24 12.63 -11.85
N VAL A 286 7.39 13.29 -11.90
CA VAL A 286 8.61 12.84 -12.59
C VAL A 286 9.73 12.68 -11.59
N LEU A 287 10.33 11.48 -11.54
CA LEU A 287 11.50 11.18 -10.73
C LEU A 287 12.73 11.06 -11.62
N GLU A 288 13.74 11.89 -11.37
CA GLU A 288 15.03 11.79 -12.03
C GLU A 288 16.03 11.05 -11.14
N VAL A 289 16.56 9.94 -11.65
CA VAL A 289 17.61 9.16 -10.98
C VAL A 289 18.96 9.70 -11.37
N PRO A 290 19.81 10.15 -10.42
CA PRO A 290 21.08 10.76 -10.76
C PRO A 290 22.08 9.71 -11.31
N SER A 291 23.02 10.15 -12.14
CA SER A 291 24.08 9.28 -12.69
C SER A 291 25.15 8.91 -11.66
N SER A 292 25.25 9.69 -10.57
CA SER A 292 26.19 9.42 -9.46
C SER A 292 25.63 9.96 -8.13
N ILE A 293 26.03 9.32 -7.02
CA ILE A 293 25.71 9.73 -5.66
C ILE A 293 27.00 9.63 -4.83
N ASP A 294 27.38 10.74 -4.17
CA ASP A 294 28.61 10.84 -3.36
C ASP A 294 29.89 10.41 -4.11
N GLY A 295 29.92 10.64 -5.43
CA GLY A 295 31.05 10.28 -6.29
C GLY A 295 31.02 8.83 -6.82
N TYR A 296 30.05 8.00 -6.40
CA TYR A 296 29.85 6.66 -6.92
C TYR A 296 28.86 6.67 -8.08
N LYS A 297 29.20 5.99 -9.15
CA LYS A 297 28.34 5.78 -10.33
C LYS A 297 27.10 4.98 -9.95
N VAL A 298 25.91 5.43 -10.30
CA VAL A 298 24.68 4.67 -10.13
C VAL A 298 24.62 3.60 -11.23
N ALA A 299 25.02 2.38 -10.87
CA ALA A 299 25.09 1.25 -11.80
C ALA A 299 23.96 0.23 -11.61
N GLN A 300 23.27 0.25 -10.48
CA GLN A 300 22.19 -0.70 -10.19
C GLN A 300 21.04 -0.04 -9.45
N ILE A 301 19.80 -0.43 -9.82
CA ILE A 301 18.62 -0.28 -8.96
C ILE A 301 18.37 -1.65 -8.33
N GLY A 302 18.54 -1.73 -7.02
CA GLY A 302 18.50 -2.97 -6.27
C GLY A 302 17.09 -3.48 -6.02
N TRP A 303 17.01 -4.57 -5.27
CA TRP A 303 15.74 -5.21 -4.89
C TRP A 303 14.76 -4.21 -4.28
N LYS A 304 13.64 -3.96 -4.99
CA LYS A 304 12.63 -2.95 -4.63
C LYS A 304 13.19 -1.54 -4.46
N GLY A 305 14.30 -1.22 -5.11
CA GLY A 305 15.01 0.05 -4.90
C GLY A 305 14.16 1.29 -5.15
N LEU A 306 13.27 1.26 -6.14
CA LEU A 306 12.33 2.33 -6.48
C LEU A 306 10.88 1.80 -6.55
N ALA A 307 10.52 0.91 -5.63
CA ALA A 307 9.18 0.33 -5.55
C ALA A 307 8.19 1.24 -4.83
N GLU A 308 6.89 1.10 -5.17
CA GLU A 308 5.76 1.76 -4.51
C GLU A 308 5.82 3.30 -4.59
N LEU A 309 6.45 3.85 -5.63
CA LEU A 309 6.52 5.30 -5.87
C LEU A 309 5.25 5.80 -6.56
N ASP A 310 4.87 7.03 -6.24
CA ASP A 310 3.68 7.71 -6.77
C ASP A 310 4.07 8.72 -7.86
N CYS A 311 4.88 8.27 -8.85
CA CYS A 311 5.32 9.07 -9.97
C CYS A 311 4.72 8.58 -11.29
N THR A 312 4.60 9.47 -12.27
CA THR A 312 4.09 9.15 -13.61
C THR A 312 5.21 8.80 -14.59
N LYS A 313 6.44 9.21 -14.31
CA LYS A 313 7.63 8.97 -15.12
C LYS A 313 8.87 8.82 -14.25
N ILE A 314 9.74 7.88 -14.61
CA ILE A 314 11.07 7.74 -14.04
C ILE A 314 12.09 7.91 -15.16
N VAL A 315 13.02 8.85 -14.97
CA VAL A 315 14.14 9.08 -15.88
C VAL A 315 15.37 8.37 -15.31
N LEU A 316 15.90 7.42 -16.07
CA LEU A 316 17.02 6.58 -15.66
C LEU A 316 18.34 7.12 -16.24
N PRO A 317 19.46 7.04 -15.51
CA PRO A 317 20.74 7.54 -15.98
C PRO A 317 21.43 6.57 -16.95
N ASP A 318 22.23 7.10 -17.87
CA ASP A 318 23.06 6.34 -18.82
C ASP A 318 24.19 5.53 -18.16
N THR A 319 24.28 5.59 -16.84
CA THR A 319 25.24 4.82 -16.06
C THR A 319 24.66 3.50 -15.53
N LEU A 320 23.35 3.30 -15.66
CA LEU A 320 22.64 2.16 -15.09
C LEU A 320 22.91 0.89 -15.92
N GLU A 321 23.41 -0.16 -15.27
CA GLU A 321 23.77 -1.45 -15.89
C GLU A 321 22.83 -2.58 -15.52
N THR A 322 22.20 -2.51 -14.31
CA THR A 322 21.40 -3.60 -13.78
C THR A 322 20.10 -3.12 -13.11
N LEU A 323 19.01 -3.80 -13.45
CA LEU A 323 17.76 -3.79 -12.68
C LEU A 323 17.64 -5.10 -11.90
N ASP A 324 17.52 -5.02 -10.58
CA ASP A 324 17.29 -6.18 -9.70
C ASP A 324 15.79 -6.48 -9.58
N TYR A 325 15.46 -7.60 -8.95
CA TYR A 325 14.07 -8.04 -8.75
C TYR A 325 13.19 -6.93 -8.16
N TYR A 326 12.01 -6.72 -8.76
CA TYR A 326 11.01 -5.76 -8.26
C TYR A 326 11.46 -4.30 -8.24
N ALA A 327 12.46 -3.92 -9.02
CA ALA A 327 13.09 -2.59 -8.97
C ALA A 327 12.07 -1.43 -8.92
N PHE A 328 10.98 -1.52 -9.68
CA PHE A 328 9.90 -0.53 -9.76
C PHE A 328 8.53 -1.09 -9.32
N SER A 329 8.50 -2.20 -8.57
CA SER A 329 7.23 -2.86 -8.26
C SER A 329 6.22 -1.92 -7.59
N ALA A 330 4.93 -2.07 -7.93
CA ALA A 330 3.81 -1.30 -7.40
C ALA A 330 3.88 0.23 -7.61
N CYS A 331 4.64 0.73 -8.59
CA CYS A 331 4.54 2.10 -9.07
C CYS A 331 3.26 2.25 -9.91
N LYS A 332 2.11 2.34 -9.25
CA LYS A 332 0.78 2.23 -9.88
C LYS A 332 0.46 3.34 -10.87
N ASN A 333 1.04 4.52 -10.67
CA ASN A 333 0.81 5.69 -11.51
C ASN A 333 1.89 5.89 -12.58
N LEU A 334 2.94 5.05 -12.60
CA LEU A 334 3.99 5.09 -13.62
C LEU A 334 3.40 4.79 -14.99
N LYS A 335 3.50 5.75 -15.92
CA LYS A 335 2.96 5.66 -17.29
C LYS A 335 4.01 5.37 -18.33
N GLU A 336 5.21 5.92 -18.15
CA GLU A 336 6.28 5.77 -19.11
C GLU A 336 7.64 5.57 -18.43
N ILE A 337 8.46 4.72 -19.03
CA ILE A 337 9.85 4.52 -18.66
C ILE A 337 10.67 4.12 -19.88
N GLU A 338 11.83 4.74 -20.04
CA GLU A 338 12.84 4.37 -21.04
C GLU A 338 14.04 3.73 -20.35
N LEU A 339 14.42 2.55 -20.82
CA LEU A 339 15.59 1.83 -20.33
C LEU A 339 16.84 2.32 -21.08
N PRO A 340 17.91 2.75 -20.35
CA PRO A 340 19.07 3.37 -20.98
C PRO A 340 19.91 2.37 -21.79
N ALA A 341 20.72 2.88 -22.71
CA ALA A 341 21.56 2.08 -23.58
C ALA A 341 22.62 1.24 -22.82
N SER A 342 23.04 1.68 -21.66
CA SER A 342 23.98 1.00 -20.76
C SER A 342 23.42 -0.24 -20.10
N LEU A 343 22.07 -0.34 -20.00
CA LEU A 343 21.41 -1.44 -19.31
C LEU A 343 21.65 -2.76 -20.07
N ASN A 344 22.14 -3.75 -19.36
CA ASN A 344 22.45 -5.05 -19.92
C ASN A 344 21.88 -6.22 -19.13
N THR A 345 21.43 -5.99 -17.90
CA THR A 345 20.91 -7.04 -17.02
C THR A 345 19.58 -6.60 -16.41
N ILE A 346 18.56 -7.42 -16.63
CA ILE A 346 17.23 -7.28 -16.00
C ILE A 346 16.92 -8.57 -15.27
N MET A 347 16.64 -8.49 -13.97
CA MET A 347 16.32 -9.65 -13.14
C MET A 347 14.87 -9.62 -12.66
N GLY A 348 14.22 -10.79 -12.70
CA GLY A 348 12.88 -10.99 -12.17
C GLY A 348 11.81 -10.13 -12.86
N VAL A 349 10.91 -9.58 -12.08
CA VAL A 349 9.74 -8.81 -12.51
C VAL A 349 9.85 -7.33 -12.09
N PRO A 350 10.67 -6.53 -12.76
CA PRO A 350 10.95 -5.16 -12.32
C PRO A 350 9.69 -4.27 -12.28
N PHE A 351 8.70 -4.55 -13.12
CA PHE A 351 7.48 -3.75 -13.30
C PHE A 351 6.23 -4.39 -12.68
N GLU A 352 6.38 -5.32 -11.71
CA GLU A 352 5.24 -5.92 -11.02
C GLU A 352 4.29 -4.84 -10.48
N GLY A 353 2.99 -4.93 -10.81
CA GLY A 353 1.97 -4.02 -10.29
C GLY A 353 2.03 -2.58 -10.79
N CYS A 354 2.83 -2.27 -11.81
CA CYS A 354 2.81 -1.00 -12.54
C CYS A 354 1.59 -0.95 -13.47
N SER A 355 0.39 -0.86 -12.90
CA SER A 355 -0.87 -1.05 -13.63
C SER A 355 -1.18 0.04 -14.67
N SER A 356 -0.53 1.20 -14.57
CA SER A 356 -0.70 2.32 -15.50
C SER A 356 0.43 2.45 -16.52
N LEU A 357 1.36 1.48 -16.60
CA LEU A 357 2.51 1.56 -17.52
C LEU A 357 2.05 1.36 -18.97
N GLU A 358 1.99 2.46 -19.70
CA GLU A 358 1.53 2.55 -21.08
C GLU A 358 2.69 2.48 -22.07
N THR A 359 3.90 2.92 -21.68
CA THR A 359 5.06 3.02 -22.54
C THR A 359 6.32 2.51 -21.87
N LEU A 360 6.82 1.37 -22.35
CA LEU A 360 8.11 0.78 -21.97
C LEU A 360 9.00 0.72 -23.20
N THR A 361 10.05 1.52 -23.22
CA THR A 361 11.00 1.60 -24.35
C THR A 361 12.43 1.31 -23.91
N VAL A 362 13.30 1.10 -24.89
CA VAL A 362 14.75 0.96 -24.74
C VAL A 362 15.41 1.96 -25.66
N ALA A 363 16.43 2.68 -25.17
CA ALA A 363 17.21 3.64 -25.95
C ALA A 363 17.75 3.00 -27.24
N GLU A 364 17.68 3.70 -28.36
CA GLU A 364 18.05 3.18 -29.68
C GLU A 364 19.53 2.73 -29.76
N GLU A 365 20.40 3.40 -29.02
CA GLU A 365 21.85 3.12 -28.96
C GLU A 365 22.17 1.84 -28.18
N SER A 366 21.19 1.20 -27.53
CA SER A 366 21.43 -0.04 -26.81
C SER A 366 21.94 -1.15 -27.75
N ASN A 367 23.04 -1.79 -27.35
CA ASN A 367 23.62 -2.92 -28.07
C ASN A 367 23.17 -4.28 -27.51
N THR A 368 22.43 -4.30 -26.42
CA THR A 368 22.06 -5.51 -25.66
C THR A 368 20.56 -5.78 -25.70
N LEU A 369 19.74 -4.73 -25.68
CA LEU A 369 18.29 -4.79 -25.52
C LEU A 369 17.58 -4.05 -26.67
N MET A 370 16.31 -4.41 -26.89
CA MET A 370 15.34 -3.68 -27.68
C MET A 370 13.96 -3.82 -27.03
N ALA A 371 13.04 -2.90 -27.32
CA ALA A 371 11.65 -3.03 -26.88
C ALA A 371 10.69 -2.87 -28.05
N GLU A 372 9.61 -3.65 -28.03
CA GLU A 372 8.50 -3.58 -28.97
C GLU A 372 7.21 -3.97 -28.19
N ASP A 373 6.11 -3.26 -28.42
CA ASP A 373 4.81 -3.52 -27.80
C ASP A 373 4.85 -3.65 -26.25
N ASN A 374 5.64 -2.79 -25.60
CA ASN A 374 5.86 -2.81 -24.15
C ASN A 374 6.51 -4.10 -23.62
N VAL A 375 7.23 -4.80 -24.48
CA VAL A 375 7.99 -6.00 -24.13
C VAL A 375 9.46 -5.79 -24.51
N VAL A 376 10.35 -6.17 -23.62
CA VAL A 376 11.81 -6.05 -23.78
C VAL A 376 12.38 -7.38 -24.25
N TYR A 377 13.21 -7.31 -25.26
CA TYR A 377 13.89 -8.44 -25.88
C TYR A 377 15.42 -8.25 -25.85
N SER A 378 16.15 -9.35 -26.03
CA SER A 378 17.56 -9.28 -26.44
C SER A 378 17.67 -8.55 -27.79
N LYS A 379 18.78 -7.85 -28.03
CA LYS A 379 18.98 -7.06 -29.27
C LYS A 379 18.80 -7.86 -30.57
N ASP A 380 19.06 -9.18 -30.54
CA ASP A 380 18.85 -10.07 -31.68
C ASP A 380 17.39 -10.57 -31.83
N GLY A 381 16.47 -10.12 -30.94
CA GLY A 381 15.05 -10.47 -30.95
C GLY A 381 14.75 -11.93 -30.62
N LYS A 382 15.74 -12.71 -30.15
CA LYS A 382 15.56 -14.15 -29.89
C LYS A 382 15.11 -14.50 -28.49
N THR A 383 15.38 -13.63 -27.52
CA THR A 383 14.98 -13.84 -26.13
C THR A 383 14.01 -12.74 -25.69
N LEU A 384 12.80 -13.12 -25.31
CA LEU A 384 11.85 -12.24 -24.65
C LEU A 384 12.24 -12.18 -23.17
N ILE A 385 12.59 -10.99 -22.66
CA ILE A 385 13.23 -10.81 -21.34
C ILE A 385 12.21 -10.43 -20.27
N THR A 386 11.40 -9.39 -20.50
CA THR A 386 10.38 -8.92 -19.55
C THR A 386 9.30 -8.15 -20.28
N ALA A 387 8.10 -8.12 -19.71
CA ALA A 387 6.96 -7.38 -20.26
C ALA A 387 6.35 -6.43 -19.22
N ALA A 388 5.76 -5.34 -19.70
CA ALA A 388 4.81 -4.57 -18.91
C ALA A 388 3.51 -5.39 -18.64
N MET A 389 2.54 -4.79 -17.96
CA MET A 389 1.26 -5.44 -17.58
C MET A 389 0.31 -5.55 -18.79
N VAL A 390 0.68 -6.36 -19.78
CA VAL A 390 -0.13 -6.61 -21.00
C VAL A 390 -1.30 -7.56 -20.71
N SER A 391 -2.41 -7.41 -21.46
CA SER A 391 -3.62 -8.26 -21.26
C SER A 391 -3.67 -9.46 -22.20
N GLU A 392 -3.24 -9.30 -23.43
CA GLU A 392 -3.12 -10.34 -24.44
C GLU A 392 -1.83 -10.14 -25.20
N PHE A 393 -1.14 -11.20 -25.52
CA PHE A 393 0.11 -11.09 -26.23
C PHE A 393 0.35 -12.27 -27.18
N LYS A 394 0.81 -11.96 -28.37
CA LYS A 394 1.34 -12.93 -29.31
C LYS A 394 2.85 -12.78 -29.40
N VAL A 395 3.57 -13.82 -29.01
CA VAL A 395 5.03 -13.82 -29.05
C VAL A 395 5.49 -13.78 -30.52
N PRO A 396 6.42 -12.88 -30.90
CA PRO A 396 6.94 -12.83 -32.29
C PRO A 396 7.63 -14.12 -32.71
N ASP A 397 7.51 -14.46 -33.98
CA ASP A 397 8.10 -15.67 -34.59
C ASP A 397 9.65 -15.66 -34.61
N THR A 398 10.30 -14.56 -34.27
CA THR A 398 11.75 -14.44 -34.08
C THR A 398 12.22 -15.00 -32.75
N VAL A 399 11.33 -15.07 -31.74
CA VAL A 399 11.66 -15.47 -30.39
C VAL A 399 11.85 -16.97 -30.29
N THR A 400 12.97 -17.38 -29.74
CA THR A 400 13.30 -18.81 -29.48
C THR A 400 13.25 -19.18 -28.02
N THR A 401 13.30 -18.18 -27.13
CA THR A 401 13.33 -18.36 -25.68
C THR A 401 12.51 -17.28 -24.97
N ILE A 402 11.63 -17.68 -24.09
CA ILE A 402 10.99 -16.79 -23.11
C ILE A 402 11.80 -16.92 -21.83
N ALA A 403 12.33 -15.79 -21.32
CA ALA A 403 13.25 -15.77 -20.18
C ALA A 403 12.55 -16.10 -18.84
N GLU A 404 13.36 -16.29 -17.82
CA GLU A 404 12.88 -16.42 -16.43
C GLU A 404 12.13 -15.17 -16.01
N TYR A 405 10.94 -15.33 -15.40
CA TYR A 405 10.03 -14.27 -14.94
C TYR A 405 9.47 -13.32 -16.03
N ALA A 406 9.59 -13.61 -17.29
CA ALA A 406 9.28 -12.68 -18.39
C ALA A 406 7.90 -12.01 -18.30
N PHE A 407 6.86 -12.74 -17.89
CA PHE A 407 5.51 -12.25 -17.61
C PHE A 407 5.09 -12.46 -16.14
N GLY A 408 6.01 -12.88 -15.27
CA GLY A 408 5.69 -13.21 -13.90
C GLY A 408 4.87 -12.10 -13.20
N LYS A 409 3.84 -12.50 -12.46
CA LYS A 409 2.92 -11.60 -11.73
C LYS A 409 2.12 -10.63 -12.59
N ASN A 410 2.05 -10.86 -13.90
CA ASN A 410 1.15 -10.11 -14.77
C ASN A 410 -0.30 -10.59 -14.60
N THR A 411 -0.99 -10.06 -13.62
CA THR A 411 -2.39 -10.39 -13.32
C THR A 411 -3.38 -9.95 -14.39
N ASN A 412 -2.94 -9.08 -15.31
CA ASN A 412 -3.76 -8.60 -16.43
C ASN A 412 -3.75 -9.57 -17.61
N LEU A 413 -2.71 -10.41 -17.76
CA LEU A 413 -2.55 -11.32 -18.88
C LEU A 413 -3.69 -12.35 -18.90
N ARG A 414 -4.44 -12.37 -19.99
CA ARG A 414 -5.57 -13.28 -20.23
C ARG A 414 -5.24 -14.36 -21.25
N LYS A 415 -4.49 -13.97 -22.29
CA LYS A 415 -4.15 -14.82 -23.41
C LYS A 415 -2.69 -14.66 -23.80
N ILE A 416 -2.04 -15.79 -24.08
CA ILE A 416 -0.70 -15.83 -24.67
C ILE A 416 -0.66 -16.83 -25.83
N GLU A 417 -0.14 -16.40 -26.98
CA GLU A 417 0.13 -17.26 -28.16
C GLU A 417 1.64 -17.42 -28.30
N ILE A 418 2.12 -18.66 -28.21
CA ILE A 418 3.54 -19.02 -28.29
C ILE A 418 3.80 -19.73 -29.61
N PRO A 419 4.60 -19.14 -30.53
CA PRO A 419 4.84 -19.69 -31.89
C PRO A 419 5.82 -20.87 -31.90
N ASP A 420 5.90 -21.58 -33.04
CA ASP A 420 6.80 -22.74 -33.26
C ASP A 420 8.28 -22.41 -33.08
N SER A 421 8.66 -21.14 -33.22
CA SER A 421 10.05 -20.70 -33.03
C SER A 421 10.53 -20.88 -31.59
N VAL A 422 9.61 -20.83 -30.59
CA VAL A 422 9.94 -20.90 -29.16
C VAL A 422 10.23 -22.35 -28.75
N GLN A 423 11.44 -22.60 -28.30
CA GLN A 423 11.89 -23.92 -27.84
C GLN A 423 11.89 -24.06 -26.33
N THR A 424 12.03 -22.96 -25.60
CA THR A 424 12.14 -22.98 -24.14
C THR A 424 11.36 -21.82 -23.52
N ILE A 425 10.58 -22.16 -22.50
CA ILE A 425 9.97 -21.21 -21.57
C ILE A 425 10.71 -21.34 -20.24
N GLY A 426 11.27 -20.21 -19.77
CA GLY A 426 12.10 -20.15 -18.57
C GLY A 426 11.34 -20.39 -17.27
N SER A 427 12.10 -20.51 -16.19
CA SER A 427 11.54 -20.67 -14.85
C SER A 427 10.69 -19.45 -14.47
N GLN A 428 9.53 -19.70 -13.86
CA GLN A 428 8.60 -18.66 -13.38
C GLN A 428 8.15 -17.64 -14.45
N ALA A 429 8.28 -17.98 -15.74
CA ALA A 429 7.99 -17.06 -16.84
C ALA A 429 6.56 -16.49 -16.80
N PHE A 430 5.59 -17.25 -16.34
CA PHE A 430 4.19 -16.85 -16.16
C PHE A 430 3.69 -17.02 -14.71
N SER A 431 4.60 -17.22 -13.74
CA SER A 431 4.21 -17.44 -12.34
C SER A 431 3.32 -16.32 -11.80
N GLU A 432 2.24 -16.68 -11.09
CA GLU A 432 1.26 -15.77 -10.50
C GLU A 432 0.52 -14.86 -11.51
N CYS A 433 0.45 -15.28 -12.79
CA CYS A 433 -0.42 -14.67 -13.80
C CYS A 433 -1.88 -15.09 -13.56
N SER A 434 -2.45 -14.66 -12.44
CA SER A 434 -3.77 -15.13 -11.97
C SER A 434 -4.92 -14.79 -12.93
N GLY A 435 -4.70 -13.91 -13.89
CA GLY A 435 -5.63 -13.59 -14.98
C GLY A 435 -5.61 -14.57 -16.14
N LEU A 436 -4.55 -15.39 -16.29
CA LEU A 436 -4.27 -16.20 -17.45
C LEU A 436 -5.30 -17.32 -17.64
N ILE A 437 -5.88 -17.41 -18.83
CA ILE A 437 -6.94 -18.38 -19.16
C ILE A 437 -6.56 -19.18 -20.39
N ASP A 438 -6.09 -18.52 -21.45
CA ASP A 438 -5.78 -19.09 -22.74
C ASP A 438 -4.27 -19.10 -22.99
N VAL A 439 -3.69 -20.31 -22.99
CA VAL A 439 -2.28 -20.54 -23.28
C VAL A 439 -2.17 -21.42 -24.51
N GLN A 440 -1.75 -20.83 -25.62
CA GLN A 440 -1.57 -21.55 -26.89
C GLN A 440 -0.08 -21.87 -27.07
N LEU A 441 0.26 -23.14 -26.87
CA LEU A 441 1.61 -23.69 -27.05
C LEU A 441 1.69 -24.33 -28.46
N SER A 442 2.74 -24.05 -29.19
CA SER A 442 2.96 -24.57 -30.55
C SER A 442 4.05 -25.64 -30.61
N GLU A 443 4.12 -26.34 -31.74
CA GLU A 443 4.94 -27.53 -31.98
C GLU A 443 6.47 -27.28 -32.07
N GLY A 444 6.97 -26.14 -31.61
CA GLY A 444 8.41 -25.88 -31.43
C GLY A 444 8.90 -26.12 -30.03
N LEU A 445 7.96 -26.10 -29.07
CA LEU A 445 8.27 -26.08 -27.65
C LEU A 445 8.79 -27.43 -27.14
N LYS A 446 9.94 -27.42 -26.45
CA LYS A 446 10.60 -28.62 -25.88
C LYS A 446 10.66 -28.60 -24.38
N VAL A 447 10.84 -27.42 -23.75
CA VAL A 447 11.09 -27.29 -22.32
C VAL A 447 10.17 -26.25 -21.70
N ILE A 448 9.49 -26.64 -20.64
CA ILE A 448 8.73 -25.76 -19.72
C ILE A 448 9.48 -25.73 -18.39
N GLY A 449 9.92 -24.55 -17.99
CA GLY A 449 10.79 -24.34 -16.84
C GLY A 449 10.11 -24.53 -15.48
N GLN A 450 10.93 -24.52 -14.45
CA GLN A 450 10.49 -24.68 -13.06
C GLN A 450 9.49 -23.59 -12.66
N LYS A 451 8.34 -23.98 -12.04
CA LYS A 451 7.35 -23.01 -11.55
C LYS A 451 6.78 -22.08 -12.65
N CYS A 452 6.88 -22.48 -13.90
CA CYS A 452 6.57 -21.65 -15.06
C CYS A 452 5.18 -20.99 -14.98
N PHE A 453 4.17 -21.75 -14.55
CA PHE A 453 2.77 -21.31 -14.37
C PHE A 453 2.33 -21.44 -12.89
N GLU A 454 3.24 -21.27 -11.93
CA GLU A 454 2.92 -21.36 -10.50
C GLU A 454 1.80 -20.40 -10.12
N SER A 455 0.72 -20.92 -9.49
CA SER A 455 -0.42 -20.11 -8.98
C SER A 455 -1.27 -19.39 -10.04
N ASP A 456 -1.30 -19.88 -11.27
CA ASP A 456 -2.20 -19.39 -12.33
C ASP A 456 -3.61 -19.96 -12.12
N THR A 457 -4.35 -19.35 -11.22
CA THR A 457 -5.59 -19.89 -10.67
C THR A 457 -6.77 -19.92 -11.64
N ASN A 458 -6.73 -19.15 -12.72
CA ASN A 458 -7.76 -19.12 -13.76
C ASN A 458 -7.42 -20.01 -14.96
N LEU A 459 -6.20 -20.54 -15.06
CA LEU A 459 -5.84 -21.51 -16.09
C LEU A 459 -6.59 -22.80 -15.84
N THR A 460 -7.42 -23.23 -16.78
CA THR A 460 -8.30 -24.39 -16.59
C THR A 460 -7.97 -25.56 -17.50
N VAL A 461 -7.41 -25.33 -18.67
CA VAL A 461 -6.94 -26.36 -19.61
C VAL A 461 -5.55 -25.95 -20.11
N ILE A 462 -4.66 -26.92 -20.21
CA ILE A 462 -3.38 -26.75 -20.92
C ILE A 462 -3.22 -27.91 -21.91
N ARG A 463 -2.83 -27.61 -23.15
CA ARG A 463 -2.52 -28.58 -24.20
C ARG A 463 -1.04 -28.51 -24.52
N PHE A 464 -0.34 -29.64 -24.31
CA PHE A 464 1.09 -29.76 -24.57
C PHE A 464 1.30 -30.28 -25.98
N PRO A 465 2.04 -29.57 -26.85
CA PRO A 465 2.38 -30.03 -28.18
C PRO A 465 3.22 -31.33 -28.14
N SER A 466 3.25 -32.05 -29.24
CA SER A 466 3.93 -33.34 -29.34
C SER A 466 5.44 -33.28 -29.12
N THR A 467 6.02 -32.12 -29.25
CA THR A 467 7.47 -31.82 -29.13
C THR A 467 7.96 -31.59 -27.70
N VAL A 468 7.07 -31.45 -26.71
CA VAL A 468 7.46 -31.21 -25.31
C VAL A 468 8.11 -32.46 -24.72
N THR A 469 9.39 -32.34 -24.38
CA THR A 469 10.18 -33.44 -23.81
C THR A 469 10.49 -33.30 -22.32
N ASN A 470 10.36 -32.06 -21.76
CA ASN A 470 10.67 -31.80 -20.36
C ASN A 470 9.72 -30.75 -19.78
N ILE A 471 9.09 -31.09 -18.65
CA ILE A 471 8.29 -30.17 -17.81
C ILE A 471 8.92 -30.18 -16.44
N GLU A 472 9.50 -29.07 -16.01
CA GLU A 472 10.29 -29.01 -14.78
C GLU A 472 9.42 -28.99 -13.51
N ALA A 473 10.09 -29.16 -12.36
CA ALA A 473 9.43 -29.26 -11.07
C ALA A 473 8.55 -28.04 -10.75
N TYR A 474 7.36 -28.31 -10.20
CA TYR A 474 6.39 -27.30 -9.81
C TYR A 474 5.85 -26.42 -10.97
N ALA A 475 6.04 -26.80 -12.23
CA ALA A 475 5.67 -25.97 -13.38
C ALA A 475 4.23 -25.45 -13.30
N PHE A 476 3.29 -26.22 -12.74
CA PHE A 476 1.88 -25.84 -12.53
C PHE A 476 1.47 -25.89 -11.03
N TYR A 477 2.41 -25.65 -10.13
CA TYR A 477 2.12 -25.64 -8.68
C TYR A 477 1.01 -24.65 -8.32
N GLY A 478 -0.03 -25.13 -7.64
CA GLY A 478 -1.09 -24.24 -7.16
C GLY A 478 -2.06 -23.70 -8.22
N CYS A 479 -2.02 -24.23 -9.47
CA CYS A 479 -3.02 -23.92 -10.49
C CYS A 479 -4.36 -24.59 -10.12
N SER A 480 -5.06 -24.04 -9.12
CA SER A 480 -6.27 -24.64 -8.53
C SER A 480 -7.46 -24.71 -9.52
N GLY A 481 -7.44 -23.83 -10.54
CA GLY A 481 -8.39 -23.82 -11.65
C GLY A 481 -8.18 -24.96 -12.65
N LEU A 482 -6.96 -25.52 -12.76
CA LEU A 482 -6.60 -26.49 -13.81
C LEU A 482 -7.40 -27.79 -13.65
N LYS A 483 -8.14 -28.17 -14.70
CA LYS A 483 -9.01 -29.32 -14.77
C LYS A 483 -8.59 -30.36 -15.83
N ALA A 484 -7.85 -29.88 -16.85
CA ALA A 484 -7.38 -30.78 -17.91
C ALA A 484 -5.94 -30.43 -18.33
N ALA A 485 -5.11 -31.43 -18.51
CA ALA A 485 -3.80 -31.38 -19.12
C ALA A 485 -3.79 -32.36 -20.29
N VAL A 486 -3.72 -31.87 -21.53
CA VAL A 486 -3.80 -32.70 -22.74
C VAL A 486 -2.42 -32.83 -23.35
N PHE A 487 -1.90 -34.02 -23.44
CA PHE A 487 -0.60 -34.31 -24.04
C PHE A 487 -0.82 -34.86 -25.47
N CYS A 488 -0.16 -34.25 -26.47
CA CYS A 488 -0.31 -34.61 -27.87
C CYS A 488 0.77 -35.57 -28.39
N GLY A 489 1.80 -35.82 -27.59
CA GLY A 489 2.95 -36.67 -27.97
C GLY A 489 3.38 -37.69 -26.92
N ASP A 490 4.68 -38.03 -26.98
CA ASP A 490 5.31 -38.91 -26.02
C ASP A 490 5.27 -38.37 -24.60
N ALA A 491 5.34 -39.27 -23.60
CA ALA A 491 5.39 -38.88 -22.20
C ALA A 491 6.65 -37.96 -21.93
N PRO A 492 6.47 -36.72 -21.51
CA PRO A 492 7.60 -35.88 -21.21
C PRO A 492 8.28 -36.32 -19.91
N LYS A 493 9.52 -35.94 -19.74
CA LYS A 493 10.19 -36.06 -18.45
C LYS A 493 9.58 -35.05 -17.47
N PHE A 494 8.93 -35.57 -16.42
CA PHE A 494 8.42 -34.71 -15.32
C PHE A 494 9.53 -34.38 -14.33
N GLY A 495 9.59 -33.12 -13.94
CA GLY A 495 10.55 -32.63 -12.95
C GLY A 495 10.25 -33.16 -11.56
N THR A 496 11.31 -33.55 -10.85
CA THR A 496 11.23 -34.15 -9.53
C THR A 496 11.89 -33.28 -8.47
N VAL A 497 11.42 -33.36 -7.23
CA VAL A 497 12.03 -32.71 -6.07
C VAL A 497 12.39 -33.72 -5.00
N ILE A 498 13.52 -33.52 -4.34
CA ILE A 498 13.93 -34.36 -3.23
C ILE A 498 13.30 -33.82 -1.93
N TYR A 499 12.36 -34.59 -1.38
CA TYR A 499 11.79 -34.36 -0.06
C TYR A 499 12.23 -35.45 0.93
N GLY A 500 13.11 -35.08 1.85
CA GLY A 500 13.76 -36.05 2.73
C GLY A 500 14.67 -37.00 1.95
N ASN A 501 14.33 -38.26 1.84
CA ASN A 501 15.05 -39.30 1.07
C ASN A 501 14.24 -39.81 -0.15
N GLN A 502 13.12 -39.14 -0.49
CA GLN A 502 12.24 -39.54 -1.59
C GLN A 502 12.31 -38.52 -2.72
N LEU A 503 12.33 -39.05 -3.96
CA LEU A 503 12.14 -38.29 -5.18
C LEU A 503 10.63 -38.20 -5.43
N LEU A 504 10.07 -37.03 -5.57
CA LEU A 504 8.64 -36.83 -5.81
C LEU A 504 8.46 -36.01 -7.09
N ASP A 505 7.62 -36.52 -7.98
CA ASP A 505 7.10 -35.76 -9.10
C ASP A 505 6.08 -34.76 -8.56
N ASN A 506 6.22 -33.47 -8.90
CA ASN A 506 5.36 -32.43 -8.36
C ASN A 506 5.07 -31.31 -9.34
N VAL A 507 5.13 -31.59 -10.62
CA VAL A 507 4.79 -30.66 -11.70
C VAL A 507 3.40 -30.02 -11.47
N PHE A 508 2.39 -30.83 -11.13
CA PHE A 508 1.00 -30.41 -10.87
C PHE A 508 0.63 -30.41 -9.37
N TYR A 509 1.57 -30.11 -8.49
CA TYR A 509 1.32 -30.10 -7.04
C TYR A 509 0.23 -29.08 -6.67
N ARG A 510 -0.75 -29.50 -5.84
CA ARG A 510 -1.97 -28.74 -5.50
C ARG A 510 -2.95 -28.52 -6.67
N CYS A 511 -2.91 -29.38 -7.70
CA CYS A 511 -3.92 -29.41 -8.76
C CYS A 511 -4.77 -30.67 -8.67
N ASN A 512 -6.04 -30.59 -9.11
CA ASN A 512 -6.95 -31.70 -9.27
C ASN A 512 -7.46 -31.68 -10.73
N LEU A 513 -6.94 -32.57 -11.56
CA LEU A 513 -7.18 -32.54 -13.01
C LEU A 513 -7.28 -33.95 -13.65
N THR A 514 -7.73 -33.99 -14.89
CA THR A 514 -7.61 -35.13 -15.78
C THR A 514 -6.43 -34.91 -16.72
N GLY A 515 -5.48 -35.85 -16.72
CA GLY A 515 -4.39 -35.93 -17.71
C GLY A 515 -4.84 -36.78 -18.90
N TYR A 516 -4.88 -36.22 -20.08
CA TYR A 516 -5.22 -36.90 -21.31
C TYR A 516 -3.94 -37.25 -22.09
N TYR A 517 -3.76 -38.49 -22.46
CA TYR A 517 -2.61 -38.98 -23.24
C TYR A 517 -3.05 -39.74 -24.50
N PRO A 518 -2.20 -39.77 -25.59
CA PRO A 518 -2.58 -40.35 -26.86
C PRO A 518 -2.82 -41.87 -26.79
N THR A 519 -3.94 -42.32 -27.30
CA THR A 519 -4.27 -43.75 -27.39
C THR A 519 -3.20 -44.55 -28.13
N GLY A 520 -2.77 -45.67 -27.53
CA GLY A 520 -1.78 -46.56 -28.11
C GLY A 520 -0.33 -46.07 -28.04
N ASN A 521 -0.04 -44.96 -27.38
CA ASN A 521 1.32 -44.48 -27.19
C ASN A 521 2.01 -45.15 -26.01
N ASN A 522 2.95 -46.04 -26.29
CA ASN A 522 3.63 -46.90 -25.30
C ASN A 522 4.61 -46.15 -24.38
N THR A 523 4.88 -44.87 -24.61
CA THR A 523 5.70 -44.06 -23.68
C THR A 523 4.93 -43.66 -22.42
N TRP A 524 3.60 -43.77 -22.45
CA TRP A 524 2.70 -43.57 -21.31
C TRP A 524 2.47 -44.90 -20.59
N ASP A 525 3.53 -45.44 -20.01
CA ASP A 525 3.48 -46.72 -19.28
C ASP A 525 3.10 -46.53 -17.80
N ASP A 526 2.95 -47.69 -17.10
CA ASP A 526 2.61 -47.70 -15.69
C ASP A 526 3.57 -46.89 -14.81
N SER A 527 4.84 -46.70 -15.19
CA SER A 527 5.80 -45.96 -14.42
C SER A 527 5.49 -44.45 -14.47
N VAL A 528 4.95 -43.98 -15.57
CA VAL A 528 4.48 -42.60 -15.75
C VAL A 528 3.11 -42.41 -15.10
N LEU A 529 2.15 -43.30 -15.44
CA LEU A 529 0.75 -43.14 -15.04
C LEU A 529 0.51 -43.39 -13.56
N THR A 530 1.30 -44.27 -12.90
CA THR A 530 1.18 -44.58 -11.47
C THR A 530 2.20 -43.88 -10.59
N GLY A 531 3.30 -43.37 -11.16
CA GLY A 531 4.39 -42.68 -10.45
C GLY A 531 3.97 -41.35 -9.86
N TYR A 532 2.96 -40.75 -10.43
CA TYR A 532 2.56 -39.40 -10.13
C TYR A 532 1.60 -39.21 -8.93
N TYR A 533 1.41 -40.23 -8.13
CA TYR A 533 0.51 -40.15 -6.98
C TYR A 533 1.18 -39.51 -5.78
N SER A 534 0.72 -38.34 -5.39
CA SER A 534 1.13 -37.80 -4.11
C SER A 534 0.53 -38.67 -2.98
N LYS A 535 1.37 -39.50 -2.39
CA LYS A 535 1.04 -40.18 -1.11
C LYS A 535 0.75 -39.18 0.04
N HIS A 536 0.72 -37.89 -0.25
CA HIS A 536 0.61 -36.80 0.69
C HIS A 536 -0.66 -35.96 0.52
N GLY A 537 -1.67 -36.43 -0.22
CA GLY A 537 -3.04 -35.89 -0.19
C GLY A 537 -3.29 -34.49 -0.82
N ALA A 538 -2.32 -33.89 -1.51
CA ALA A 538 -2.45 -32.52 -2.00
C ALA A 538 -2.72 -32.41 -3.52
N SER A 539 -2.71 -33.49 -4.27
CA SER A 539 -2.92 -33.48 -5.73
C SER A 539 -3.57 -34.79 -6.18
N TYR A 540 -4.43 -34.68 -7.18
CA TYR A 540 -5.04 -35.83 -7.81
C TYR A 540 -5.02 -35.65 -9.33
N ILE A 541 -4.47 -36.65 -10.06
CA ILE A 541 -4.55 -36.74 -11.52
C ILE A 541 -5.28 -38.02 -11.88
N ALA A 542 -6.36 -37.91 -12.61
CA ALA A 542 -7.03 -39.01 -13.29
C ALA A 542 -6.51 -39.07 -14.72
N TRP A 543 -5.92 -40.21 -15.10
CA TRP A 543 -5.42 -40.37 -16.47
C TRP A 543 -6.51 -40.96 -17.37
N ALA A 544 -6.62 -40.44 -18.61
CA ALA A 544 -7.55 -40.91 -19.63
C ALA A 544 -6.88 -40.90 -21.02
N GLU A 545 -7.16 -41.91 -21.82
CA GLU A 545 -6.75 -41.95 -23.22
C GLU A 545 -7.61 -40.99 -24.07
N TRP A 546 -7.03 -40.39 -25.10
CA TRP A 546 -7.74 -39.66 -26.13
C TRP A 546 -7.15 -39.93 -27.51
N ASP A 547 -7.97 -39.81 -28.55
CA ASP A 547 -7.59 -40.06 -29.94
C ASP A 547 -7.11 -38.75 -30.62
N PRO A 548 -5.81 -38.58 -30.88
CA PRO A 548 -5.26 -37.36 -31.51
C PRO A 548 -5.62 -37.21 -33.00
N ASP A 549 -6.04 -38.30 -33.66
CA ASP A 549 -6.44 -38.29 -35.07
C ASP A 549 -7.88 -37.76 -35.28
N ASN A 550 -8.64 -37.55 -34.18
CA ASN A 550 -10.03 -37.14 -34.25
C ASN A 550 -10.30 -35.85 -33.42
N VAL A 551 -9.53 -34.79 -33.70
CA VAL A 551 -9.62 -33.50 -33.00
C VAL A 551 -10.71 -32.62 -33.62
N GLN A 552 -11.54 -31.98 -32.78
CA GLN A 552 -12.56 -31.04 -33.20
C GLN A 552 -12.40 -29.70 -32.45
N SER A 553 -12.65 -28.56 -33.12
CA SER A 553 -12.53 -27.25 -32.50
C SER A 553 -13.81 -26.80 -31.80
N VAL A 554 -13.71 -26.21 -30.61
CA VAL A 554 -14.80 -25.48 -29.96
C VAL A 554 -14.87 -24.01 -30.40
N ALA A 555 -13.94 -23.52 -31.20
CA ALA A 555 -13.91 -22.12 -31.61
C ALA A 555 -15.21 -21.70 -32.34
N ASP A 556 -15.79 -22.60 -33.11
CA ASP A 556 -17.04 -22.36 -33.86
C ASP A 556 -18.26 -22.96 -33.15
N ALA A 557 -18.13 -23.40 -31.91
CA ALA A 557 -19.23 -24.00 -31.17
C ALA A 557 -20.42 -23.04 -31.01
N GLU A 558 -21.63 -23.58 -31.05
CA GLU A 558 -22.81 -22.87 -30.57
C GLU A 558 -22.85 -22.93 -29.06
N VAL A 559 -22.95 -21.76 -28.42
CA VAL A 559 -22.95 -21.63 -26.96
C VAL A 559 -24.21 -20.96 -26.48
N THR A 560 -24.91 -21.62 -25.58
CA THR A 560 -26.11 -21.06 -24.92
C THR A 560 -25.81 -20.87 -23.45
N LEU A 561 -26.10 -19.67 -22.93
CA LEU A 561 -26.05 -19.35 -21.51
C LEU A 561 -27.42 -19.44 -20.89
N SER A 562 -27.51 -19.98 -19.65
CA SER A 562 -28.78 -20.02 -18.90
C SER A 562 -29.32 -18.62 -18.60
N GLN A 563 -28.45 -17.61 -18.57
CA GLN A 563 -28.77 -16.23 -18.32
C GLN A 563 -27.69 -15.33 -18.91
N ASP A 564 -28.11 -14.32 -19.67
CA ASP A 564 -27.19 -13.37 -20.33
C ASP A 564 -26.97 -12.07 -19.53
N SER A 565 -27.72 -11.89 -18.45
CA SER A 565 -27.68 -10.65 -17.67
C SER A 565 -27.95 -10.88 -16.19
N TYR A 566 -27.14 -10.29 -15.34
CA TYR A 566 -27.22 -10.31 -13.88
C TYR A 566 -27.34 -8.86 -13.34
N VAL A 567 -27.72 -8.71 -12.07
CA VAL A 567 -27.56 -7.47 -11.31
C VAL A 567 -26.43 -7.68 -10.30
N TYR A 568 -25.59 -6.68 -10.12
CA TYR A 568 -24.49 -6.74 -9.17
C TYR A 568 -24.95 -7.09 -7.75
N THR A 569 -24.28 -8.04 -7.13
CA THR A 569 -24.55 -8.50 -5.76
C THR A 569 -23.29 -8.62 -4.91
N GLY A 570 -22.12 -8.30 -5.47
CA GLY A 570 -20.81 -8.57 -4.86
C GLY A 570 -20.38 -10.04 -4.93
N GLN A 571 -21.21 -10.91 -5.51
CA GLN A 571 -20.91 -12.34 -5.68
C GLN A 571 -20.57 -12.65 -7.13
N LYS A 572 -19.84 -13.78 -7.33
CA LYS A 572 -19.50 -14.24 -8.67
C LYS A 572 -20.73 -14.70 -9.44
N CYS A 573 -21.01 -14.09 -10.58
CA CYS A 573 -22.04 -14.49 -11.52
C CYS A 573 -21.50 -15.62 -12.42
N LYS A 574 -22.23 -16.72 -12.52
CA LYS A 574 -21.82 -17.90 -13.31
C LYS A 574 -23.04 -18.48 -13.99
N PRO A 575 -23.38 -18.06 -15.24
CA PRO A 575 -24.41 -18.74 -16.01
C PRO A 575 -24.01 -20.20 -16.28
N ASP A 576 -24.99 -21.11 -16.30
CA ASP A 576 -24.78 -22.45 -16.84
C ASP A 576 -24.58 -22.36 -18.35
N VAL A 577 -23.71 -23.24 -18.87
CA VAL A 577 -23.27 -23.20 -20.26
C VAL A 577 -23.61 -24.50 -20.95
N THR A 578 -24.27 -24.40 -22.08
CA THR A 578 -24.47 -25.54 -23.03
C THR A 578 -23.66 -25.29 -24.28
N VAL A 579 -22.86 -26.24 -24.68
CA VAL A 579 -21.97 -26.16 -25.86
C VAL A 579 -22.37 -27.21 -26.87
N THR A 580 -22.55 -26.81 -28.14
CA THR A 580 -22.89 -27.72 -29.23
C THR A 580 -21.88 -27.52 -30.38
N VAL A 581 -21.29 -28.60 -30.84
CA VAL A 581 -20.37 -28.66 -31.99
C VAL A 581 -20.93 -29.61 -33.03
N ASN A 582 -21.10 -29.14 -34.26
CA ASN A 582 -21.67 -29.94 -35.37
C ASN A 582 -23.02 -30.62 -35.01
N GLY A 583 -23.88 -29.94 -34.25
CA GLY A 583 -25.17 -30.44 -33.79
C GLY A 583 -25.10 -31.42 -32.64
N LEU A 584 -23.93 -31.74 -32.10
CA LEU A 584 -23.73 -32.60 -30.93
C LEU A 584 -23.48 -31.76 -29.68
N THR A 585 -24.32 -31.92 -28.67
CA THR A 585 -24.13 -31.28 -27.36
C THR A 585 -23.01 -32.00 -26.61
N LEU A 586 -22.01 -31.20 -26.20
CA LEU A 586 -20.81 -31.67 -25.52
C LEU A 586 -21.04 -31.93 -24.02
N ALA A 587 -20.31 -32.89 -23.47
CA ALA A 587 -20.32 -33.19 -22.05
C ALA A 587 -19.39 -32.28 -21.25
N PRO A 588 -19.90 -31.48 -20.26
CA PRO A 588 -19.08 -30.64 -19.42
C PRO A 588 -18.01 -31.45 -18.65
N VAL A 589 -16.86 -30.87 -18.43
CA VAL A 589 -15.68 -31.44 -17.74
C VAL A 589 -14.97 -32.54 -18.55
N ALA A 590 -15.67 -33.33 -19.32
CA ALA A 590 -15.08 -34.40 -20.13
C ALA A 590 -14.64 -33.94 -21.54
N GLU A 591 -15.39 -33.01 -22.14
CA GLU A 591 -15.14 -32.53 -23.51
C GLU A 591 -14.87 -31.02 -23.58
N TYR A 592 -15.33 -30.27 -22.57
CA TYR A 592 -14.99 -28.88 -22.41
C TYR A 592 -15.00 -28.41 -20.94
N ILE A 593 -14.22 -27.36 -20.63
CA ILE A 593 -14.18 -26.71 -19.32
C ILE A 593 -14.67 -25.27 -19.48
N VAL A 594 -15.33 -24.75 -18.45
CA VAL A 594 -15.84 -23.37 -18.41
C VAL A 594 -15.04 -22.54 -17.42
N GLY A 595 -14.50 -21.40 -17.90
CA GLY A 595 -13.90 -20.35 -17.10
C GLY A 595 -14.72 -19.07 -17.14
N TYR A 596 -14.53 -18.18 -16.16
CA TYR A 596 -15.23 -16.88 -16.08
C TYR A 596 -14.26 -15.78 -15.70
N THR A 597 -14.38 -14.61 -16.35
CA THR A 597 -13.65 -13.40 -15.94
C THR A 597 -14.58 -12.23 -15.80
N GLU A 598 -14.14 -11.22 -15.07
CA GLU A 598 -14.90 -9.97 -14.80
C GLU A 598 -16.31 -10.21 -14.24
N ASN A 599 -16.52 -11.37 -13.66
CA ASN A 599 -17.85 -11.88 -13.28
C ASN A 599 -18.30 -11.50 -11.86
N VAL A 600 -17.76 -10.45 -11.30
CA VAL A 600 -18.14 -9.91 -9.97
C VAL A 600 -18.72 -8.51 -10.10
N ASN A 601 -17.97 -7.59 -10.68
CA ASN A 601 -18.33 -6.18 -10.78
C ASN A 601 -19.30 -5.93 -11.94
N ALA A 602 -20.04 -4.82 -11.87
CA ALA A 602 -20.88 -4.38 -12.97
C ALA A 602 -20.05 -4.08 -14.22
N GLY A 603 -20.56 -4.51 -15.37
CA GLY A 603 -19.85 -4.42 -16.65
C GLY A 603 -20.09 -5.63 -17.50
N THR A 604 -19.23 -5.83 -18.50
CA THR A 604 -19.28 -6.98 -19.40
C THR A 604 -18.34 -8.07 -18.88
N ALA A 605 -18.91 -9.17 -18.40
CA ALA A 605 -18.21 -10.36 -18.00
C ALA A 605 -18.05 -11.34 -19.18
N GLN A 606 -17.11 -12.25 -19.10
CA GLN A 606 -16.84 -13.26 -20.14
C GLN A 606 -16.97 -14.67 -19.59
N VAL A 607 -17.59 -15.54 -20.37
CA VAL A 607 -17.51 -17.00 -20.23
C VAL A 607 -16.52 -17.51 -21.26
N TYR A 608 -15.57 -18.31 -20.81
CA TYR A 608 -14.62 -19.00 -21.69
C TYR A 608 -14.92 -20.48 -21.71
N ILE A 609 -15.08 -21.05 -22.90
CA ILE A 609 -15.26 -22.47 -23.14
C ILE A 609 -13.96 -22.98 -23.75
N MET A 610 -13.31 -23.89 -23.07
CA MET A 610 -12.03 -24.47 -23.49
C MET A 610 -12.22 -25.95 -23.77
N GLY A 611 -11.90 -26.38 -24.98
CA GLY A 611 -11.98 -27.80 -25.38
C GLY A 611 -10.95 -28.63 -24.61
N CYS A 612 -11.31 -29.88 -24.25
CA CYS A 612 -10.39 -30.84 -23.65
C CYS A 612 -10.58 -32.26 -24.26
N GLY A 613 -9.60 -33.14 -24.03
CA GLY A 613 -9.55 -34.42 -24.71
C GLY A 613 -9.47 -34.25 -26.24
N ARG A 614 -10.44 -34.81 -26.96
CA ARG A 614 -10.54 -34.67 -28.42
C ARG A 614 -11.04 -33.32 -28.92
N TYR A 615 -11.43 -32.39 -28.05
CA TYR A 615 -11.80 -31.03 -28.41
C TYR A 615 -10.67 -30.09 -28.07
N GLU A 616 -10.48 -29.06 -28.91
CA GLU A 616 -9.46 -28.03 -28.73
C GLU A 616 -9.99 -26.64 -29.00
N GLY A 617 -9.15 -25.63 -28.70
CA GLY A 617 -9.47 -24.22 -28.89
C GLY A 617 -10.27 -23.61 -27.75
N VAL A 618 -10.53 -22.33 -27.89
CA VAL A 618 -11.23 -21.50 -26.90
C VAL A 618 -12.33 -20.69 -27.59
N LYS A 619 -13.51 -20.67 -26.97
CA LYS A 619 -14.64 -19.82 -27.34
C LYS A 619 -14.99 -18.90 -26.21
N SER A 620 -15.07 -17.60 -26.43
CA SER A 620 -15.56 -16.65 -25.44
C SER A 620 -16.97 -16.14 -25.77
N VAL A 621 -17.80 -15.98 -24.73
CA VAL A 621 -19.15 -15.44 -24.85
C VAL A 621 -19.37 -14.41 -23.76
N PRO A 622 -19.74 -13.14 -24.10
CA PRO A 622 -19.99 -12.11 -23.12
C PRO A 622 -21.36 -12.26 -22.45
N PHE A 623 -21.45 -11.82 -21.18
CA PHE A 623 -22.73 -11.57 -20.49
C PHE A 623 -22.64 -10.29 -19.65
N GLN A 624 -23.79 -9.71 -19.28
CA GLN A 624 -23.83 -8.42 -18.62
C GLN A 624 -24.04 -8.55 -17.11
N ILE A 625 -23.32 -7.74 -16.33
CA ILE A 625 -23.64 -7.49 -14.92
C ILE A 625 -24.04 -6.03 -14.81
N LYS A 626 -25.33 -5.79 -14.59
CA LYS A 626 -25.90 -4.45 -14.46
C LYS A 626 -25.60 -3.88 -13.08
N LYS A 627 -25.42 -2.56 -12.97
CA LYS A 627 -25.28 -1.88 -11.69
C LYS A 627 -26.52 -2.17 -10.81
N ALA A 628 -26.29 -2.41 -9.53
CA ALA A 628 -27.36 -2.55 -8.55
C ALA A 628 -27.94 -1.18 -8.16
N PRO A 629 -29.20 -1.10 -7.74
CA PRO A 629 -29.70 0.10 -7.08
C PRO A 629 -28.88 0.42 -5.82
N THR A 630 -28.53 1.69 -5.63
CA THR A 630 -27.94 2.15 -4.37
C THR A 630 -28.96 2.00 -3.26
N THR A 631 -28.60 1.30 -2.18
CA THR A 631 -29.47 1.07 -1.03
C THR A 631 -28.96 1.85 0.19
N LEU A 632 -29.87 2.56 0.85
CA LEU A 632 -29.57 3.21 2.12
C LEU A 632 -29.90 2.29 3.29
N PRO A 633 -29.25 2.45 4.46
CA PRO A 633 -29.63 1.74 5.68
C PRO A 633 -31.13 1.91 5.97
N LYS A 634 -31.76 0.85 6.49
CA LYS A 634 -33.22 0.87 6.75
C LYS A 634 -33.58 2.02 7.70
N GLY A 635 -34.51 2.85 7.28
CA GLY A 635 -34.98 4.01 8.04
C GLY A 635 -34.14 5.29 7.85
N THR A 636 -33.15 5.29 6.94
CA THR A 636 -32.41 6.49 6.56
C THR A 636 -32.87 7.02 5.20
N VAL A 637 -32.71 8.33 5.00
CA VAL A 637 -32.86 9.01 3.71
C VAL A 637 -31.49 9.56 3.28
N LEU A 638 -31.34 9.87 1.99
CA LEU A 638 -30.04 10.30 1.45
C LEU A 638 -29.52 11.57 2.13
N ALA A 639 -30.42 12.51 2.40
CA ALA A 639 -30.15 13.72 3.17
C ALA A 639 -31.47 14.18 3.82
N LEU A 640 -31.39 14.93 4.93
CA LEU A 640 -32.54 15.52 5.63
C LEU A 640 -32.46 17.03 5.58
N LEU A 641 -33.61 17.66 5.41
CA LEU A 641 -33.75 19.09 5.51
C LEU A 641 -34.80 19.42 6.58
N ASP A 642 -34.48 20.32 7.52
CA ASP A 642 -35.40 20.62 8.65
C ASP A 642 -36.64 21.39 8.23
N LYS A 643 -36.50 22.23 7.21
CA LYS A 643 -37.62 23.03 6.67
C LYS A 643 -37.38 23.33 5.19
N THR A 644 -38.50 23.57 4.49
CA THR A 644 -38.53 23.91 3.05
C THR A 644 -39.05 25.30 2.77
N GLU A 645 -39.44 26.05 3.80
CA GLU A 645 -39.84 27.46 3.69
C GLU A 645 -38.78 28.31 4.36
N LEU A 646 -38.20 29.25 3.63
CA LEU A 646 -37.13 30.14 4.08
C LEU A 646 -37.54 31.58 3.90
N ASP A 647 -37.04 32.46 4.76
CA ASP A 647 -37.09 33.89 4.55
C ASP A 647 -35.86 34.32 3.71
N VAL A 648 -35.99 35.43 2.94
CA VAL A 648 -34.86 35.95 2.16
C VAL A 648 -33.66 36.20 3.09
N GLY A 649 -32.48 35.72 2.70
CA GLY A 649 -31.25 35.80 3.48
C GLY A 649 -31.05 34.69 4.52
N GLU A 650 -32.00 33.75 4.62
CA GLU A 650 -31.84 32.61 5.51
C GLU A 650 -30.92 31.55 4.89
N SER A 651 -30.08 30.91 5.74
CA SER A 651 -29.27 29.79 5.34
C SER A 651 -29.55 28.60 6.24
N ILE A 652 -29.64 27.43 5.62
CA ILE A 652 -29.76 26.12 6.28
C ILE A 652 -28.80 25.14 5.61
N SER A 653 -28.62 23.98 6.22
CA SER A 653 -27.77 22.93 5.64
C SER A 653 -28.47 21.59 5.69
N PHE A 654 -28.16 20.71 4.76
CA PHE A 654 -28.59 19.33 4.86
C PHE A 654 -27.96 18.66 6.09
N ARG A 655 -28.79 17.88 6.78
CA ARG A 655 -28.34 17.03 7.89
C ARG A 655 -28.28 15.57 7.45
N ASN A 656 -27.40 14.82 8.13
CA ASN A 656 -27.31 13.36 7.97
C ASN A 656 -27.23 12.95 6.50
N VAL A 657 -26.30 13.54 5.74
CA VAL A 657 -26.00 13.05 4.39
C VAL A 657 -25.46 11.63 4.52
N ALA A 658 -26.24 10.66 4.05
CA ALA A 658 -26.04 9.24 4.34
C ALA A 658 -24.84 8.62 3.61
N LEU A 659 -24.41 9.22 2.50
CA LEU A 659 -23.31 8.73 1.66
C LEU A 659 -22.28 9.85 1.41
N PRO A 660 -20.99 9.56 1.51
CA PRO A 660 -19.94 10.52 1.13
C PRO A 660 -19.95 10.73 -0.39
N GLY A 661 -19.52 11.90 -0.85
CA GLY A 661 -19.45 12.23 -2.29
C GLY A 661 -20.79 12.59 -2.91
N CYS A 662 -21.81 12.96 -2.11
CA CYS A 662 -23.03 13.53 -2.65
C CYS A 662 -22.76 14.90 -3.28
N GLU A 663 -23.41 15.15 -4.41
CA GLU A 663 -23.43 16.40 -5.14
C GLU A 663 -24.73 17.15 -4.82
N PHE A 664 -24.63 18.49 -4.76
CA PHE A 664 -25.73 19.37 -4.45
C PHE A 664 -25.93 20.37 -5.60
N SER A 665 -27.16 20.58 -6.02
CA SER A 665 -27.47 21.55 -7.07
C SER A 665 -28.84 22.21 -6.85
N SER A 666 -29.04 23.41 -7.40
CA SER A 666 -30.29 24.14 -7.42
C SER A 666 -30.70 24.43 -8.88
N ASP A 667 -31.99 24.28 -9.21
CA ASP A 667 -32.50 24.62 -10.53
C ASP A 667 -32.73 26.13 -10.70
N ALA A 668 -32.71 26.91 -9.62
CA ALA A 668 -32.83 28.37 -9.62
C ALA A 668 -31.87 28.98 -8.56
N PRO A 669 -30.55 29.00 -8.84
CA PRO A 669 -29.57 29.48 -7.87
C PRO A 669 -29.72 30.96 -7.52
N GLU A 670 -30.36 31.76 -8.32
CA GLU A 670 -30.73 33.14 -8.05
C GLU A 670 -31.83 33.27 -6.97
N ILE A 671 -32.65 32.25 -6.76
CA ILE A 671 -33.69 32.16 -5.71
C ILE A 671 -33.09 31.46 -4.50
N VAL A 672 -32.46 30.30 -4.72
CA VAL A 672 -31.85 29.45 -3.68
C VAL A 672 -30.52 28.93 -4.20
N SER A 673 -29.41 29.35 -3.66
CA SER A 673 -28.10 28.82 -3.94
C SER A 673 -27.76 27.65 -3.00
N VAL A 674 -26.96 26.67 -3.47
CA VAL A 674 -26.47 25.57 -2.64
C VAL A 674 -24.96 25.42 -2.86
N SER A 675 -24.21 25.29 -1.78
CA SER A 675 -22.77 25.07 -1.82
C SER A 675 -22.41 23.61 -2.05
N THR A 676 -21.18 23.33 -2.44
CA THR A 676 -20.62 21.97 -2.55
C THR A 676 -20.63 21.20 -1.22
N ALA A 677 -20.73 21.90 -0.10
CA ALA A 677 -20.88 21.31 1.23
C ALA A 677 -22.35 21.12 1.67
N GLY A 678 -23.31 21.39 0.79
CA GLY A 678 -24.75 21.25 1.08
C GLY A 678 -25.34 22.38 1.92
N ALA A 679 -24.69 23.53 2.04
CA ALA A 679 -25.29 24.72 2.64
C ALA A 679 -26.19 25.41 1.60
N ILE A 680 -27.43 25.70 2.00
CA ILE A 680 -28.48 26.30 1.20
C ILE A 680 -28.71 27.74 1.63
N THR A 681 -28.70 28.69 0.72
CA THR A 681 -28.94 30.12 1.00
C THR A 681 -30.10 30.63 0.15
N ALA A 682 -31.09 31.18 0.81
CA ALA A 682 -32.24 31.85 0.16
C ALA A 682 -31.89 33.28 -0.29
N ALA A 683 -31.75 33.49 -1.58
CA ALA A 683 -31.28 34.76 -2.15
C ALA A 683 -32.42 35.72 -2.52
N ALA A 684 -33.50 35.21 -3.11
CA ALA A 684 -34.63 36.03 -3.56
C ALA A 684 -35.97 35.28 -3.32
N PRO A 685 -37.12 35.99 -3.26
CA PRO A 685 -38.42 35.37 -3.15
C PRO A 685 -38.73 34.51 -4.36
N GLY A 686 -39.36 33.36 -4.13
CA GLY A 686 -39.73 32.41 -5.18
C GLY A 686 -39.59 30.95 -4.74
N THR A 687 -39.57 30.05 -5.70
CA THR A 687 -39.48 28.63 -5.42
C THR A 687 -38.32 28.01 -6.25
N ALA A 688 -37.48 27.24 -5.63
CA ALA A 688 -36.39 26.51 -6.27
C ALA A 688 -36.39 25.05 -5.84
N LYS A 689 -35.90 24.15 -6.72
CA LYS A 689 -35.68 22.75 -6.39
C LYS A 689 -34.19 22.54 -6.11
N VAL A 690 -33.91 22.11 -4.93
CA VAL A 690 -32.55 21.72 -4.52
C VAL A 690 -32.45 20.22 -4.53
N SER A 691 -31.50 19.69 -5.31
CA SER A 691 -31.25 18.27 -5.42
C SER A 691 -29.98 17.86 -4.69
N VAL A 692 -30.05 16.71 -4.04
CA VAL A 692 -28.90 15.98 -3.48
C VAL A 692 -28.82 14.69 -4.24
N THR A 693 -27.68 14.46 -4.89
CA THR A 693 -27.45 13.28 -5.73
C THR A 693 -26.16 12.60 -5.30
N TYR A 694 -26.25 11.33 -4.95
CA TYR A 694 -25.09 10.46 -4.93
C TYR A 694 -24.89 9.90 -6.35
N PRO A 695 -23.76 10.13 -7.02
CA PRO A 695 -23.57 9.75 -8.43
C PRO A 695 -23.49 8.24 -8.65
N GLY A 696 -23.49 7.46 -7.58
CA GLY A 696 -23.23 6.02 -7.63
C GLY A 696 -21.74 5.72 -7.60
N ASP A 697 -21.40 4.47 -7.82
CA ASP A 697 -20.05 3.99 -7.98
C ASP A 697 -19.95 3.04 -9.19
N ASP A 698 -18.84 2.32 -9.35
CA ASP A 698 -18.67 1.38 -10.46
C ASP A 698 -19.73 0.27 -10.47
N ASN A 699 -20.32 -0.06 -9.32
CA ASN A 699 -21.24 -1.18 -9.13
C ASN A 699 -22.68 -0.77 -8.80
N HIS A 700 -22.93 0.49 -8.49
CA HIS A 700 -24.24 0.97 -8.06
C HIS A 700 -24.73 2.14 -8.91
N LEU A 701 -26.06 2.19 -9.10
CA LEU A 701 -26.75 3.26 -9.79
C LEU A 701 -26.78 4.54 -8.93
N PRO A 702 -26.85 5.73 -9.55
CA PRO A 702 -27.09 6.97 -8.81
C PRO A 702 -28.41 6.93 -8.03
N ILE A 703 -28.44 7.65 -6.90
CA ILE A 703 -29.66 7.89 -6.12
C ILE A 703 -29.73 9.37 -5.76
N GLY A 704 -30.90 9.97 -5.82
CA GLY A 704 -31.08 11.38 -5.50
C GLY A 704 -32.39 11.65 -4.76
N VAL A 705 -32.44 12.80 -4.09
CA VAL A 705 -33.63 13.38 -3.49
C VAL A 705 -33.70 14.85 -3.89
N ILE A 706 -34.93 15.31 -4.14
CA ILE A 706 -35.19 16.70 -4.53
C ILE A 706 -36.11 17.33 -3.47
N TYR A 707 -35.69 18.49 -2.99
CA TYR A 707 -36.47 19.32 -2.08
C TYR A 707 -36.94 20.57 -2.82
N THR A 708 -38.21 20.86 -2.73
CA THR A 708 -38.78 22.14 -3.20
C THR A 708 -38.69 23.13 -2.06
N ILE A 709 -37.92 24.20 -2.25
CA ILE A 709 -37.72 25.27 -1.26
C ILE A 709 -38.46 26.50 -1.72
N THR A 710 -39.29 27.05 -0.83
CA THR A 710 -40.06 28.28 -1.07
C THR A 710 -39.43 29.40 -0.24
N VAL A 711 -39.01 30.46 -0.89
CA VAL A 711 -38.50 31.66 -0.23
C VAL A 711 -39.63 32.69 -0.21
N LYS A 712 -39.98 33.09 1.02
CA LYS A 712 -41.09 34.04 1.24
C LYS A 712 -40.65 35.48 0.95
N GLU A 713 -41.56 36.28 0.38
CA GLU A 713 -41.33 37.71 0.33
C GLU A 713 -41.17 38.28 1.76
N ALA A 714 -40.23 39.18 1.92
CA ALA A 714 -40.15 39.96 3.16
C ALA A 714 -41.50 40.67 3.37
N ALA A 715 -42.17 40.40 4.50
CA ALA A 715 -43.46 41.00 4.80
C ALA A 715 -43.37 42.54 4.68
N THR A 716 -44.10 43.11 3.72
CA THR A 716 -44.24 44.56 3.57
C THR A 716 -44.91 45.10 4.83
N PRO A 717 -44.32 46.05 5.54
CA PRO A 717 -45.01 46.66 6.70
C PRO A 717 -46.26 47.38 6.23
N THR A 718 -47.43 46.97 6.77
CA THR A 718 -48.69 47.69 6.63
C THR A 718 -48.53 49.09 7.18
N PRO A 719 -48.95 50.16 6.47
CA PRO A 719 -48.83 51.51 7.00
C PRO A 719 -49.71 51.65 8.28
N SER A 720 -49.08 52.11 9.31
CA SER A 720 -49.74 52.52 10.57
C SER A 720 -50.68 53.67 10.28
N VAL A 721 -51.95 53.46 10.48
CA VAL A 721 -52.94 54.56 10.50
C VAL A 721 -52.95 55.12 11.92
N GLU A 722 -52.64 56.42 12.06
CA GLU A 722 -52.77 57.14 13.31
C GLU A 722 -54.23 57.18 13.78
N PRO A 723 -54.53 57.17 15.11
CA PRO A 723 -55.87 57.31 15.59
C PRO A 723 -56.32 58.74 15.70
N SER A 724 -57.38 59.13 15.00
CA SER A 724 -58.09 60.36 15.31
C SER A 724 -59.24 60.08 16.26
N ASN A 725 -59.34 60.85 17.33
CA ASN A 725 -60.39 60.84 18.33
C ASN A 725 -61.69 61.44 17.74
N ASP A 726 -62.79 60.87 17.98
CA ASP A 726 -63.88 61.34 18.79
C ASP A 726 -65.21 60.50 18.63
N PRO A 727 -66.08 60.58 19.60
CA PRO A 727 -66.95 59.50 20.05
C PRO A 727 -68.41 59.56 19.62
N GLY A 728 -69.07 58.42 19.70
CA GLY A 728 -70.51 58.49 19.77
C GLY A 728 -71.36 57.34 19.28
N SER A 729 -71.95 56.68 20.29
CA SER A 729 -73.23 55.99 20.35
C SER A 729 -73.51 54.69 19.56
N ASP A 730 -73.52 53.63 20.28
CA ASP A 730 -74.72 52.91 20.76
C ASP A 730 -75.30 51.83 19.83
N ASN A 731 -75.50 50.72 20.49
CA ASN A 731 -76.47 49.63 20.27
C ASN A 731 -75.96 48.28 19.70
N THR A 732 -75.86 47.40 20.66
CA THR A 732 -76.03 45.97 20.68
C THR A 732 -77.33 45.52 19.99
N PRO A 733 -77.60 44.20 19.68
CA PRO A 733 -77.19 43.01 20.45
C PRO A 733 -76.93 41.72 19.62
N ILE A 734 -76.30 40.85 20.32
CA ILE A 734 -76.11 39.37 20.17
C ILE A 734 -77.46 38.65 19.93
N PRO A 735 -77.59 37.39 19.40
CA PRO A 735 -77.01 36.21 20.01
C PRO A 735 -76.65 34.98 19.11
N SER A 736 -75.69 34.21 19.63
CA SER A 736 -75.75 32.76 19.96
C SER A 736 -75.91 31.69 18.86
N GLY A 737 -75.10 30.68 19.00
CA GLY A 737 -75.38 29.28 18.67
C GLY A 737 -74.16 28.50 18.16
N SER A 738 -73.37 28.00 19.04
CA SER A 738 -73.03 26.65 19.43
C SER A 738 -73.38 25.60 18.36
N THR A 739 -72.35 24.79 18.03
CA THR A 739 -72.10 23.44 18.50
C THR A 739 -71.05 22.70 17.62
N GLU A 740 -70.09 22.17 18.29
CA GLU A 740 -69.31 20.95 17.86
C GLU A 740 -70.30 19.74 17.89
N PRO A 741 -69.99 18.50 17.46
CA PRO A 741 -68.67 17.87 17.16
C PRO A 741 -68.65 16.74 16.12
N SER A 742 -67.43 16.25 15.84
CA SER A 742 -67.17 14.77 15.76
C SER A 742 -67.05 14.04 14.42
N LEU A 743 -65.92 13.36 14.33
CA LEU A 743 -65.60 12.04 13.75
C LEU A 743 -65.22 11.88 12.25
N SER A 744 -63.99 11.37 12.14
CA SER A 744 -63.47 10.59 11.00
C SER A 744 -64.38 9.46 10.51
N PRO A 745 -64.23 8.88 9.29
CA PRO A 745 -63.02 8.07 8.93
C PRO A 745 -62.64 8.11 7.44
N GLU A 746 -61.40 7.64 7.20
CA GLU A 746 -60.90 7.07 5.93
C GLU A 746 -61.79 5.95 5.36
N PRO A 747 -61.62 5.40 4.13
CA PRO A 747 -60.53 5.42 3.16
C PRO A 747 -60.97 5.42 1.65
N ASN A 748 -60.04 5.60 0.69
CA ASN A 748 -59.83 4.70 -0.48
C ASN A 748 -59.17 5.36 -1.69
N VAL A 749 -58.17 4.66 -2.16
CA VAL A 749 -57.58 4.79 -3.52
C VAL A 749 -58.58 4.37 -4.59
N PRO A 750 -58.61 4.87 -5.88
CA PRO A 750 -57.63 4.43 -6.88
C PRO A 750 -57.26 5.41 -8.03
N SER A 751 -56.04 5.20 -8.49
CA SER A 751 -55.59 5.08 -9.90
C SER A 751 -56.13 5.94 -11.03
N LYS A 752 -55.24 6.63 -11.77
CA LYS A 752 -54.89 6.46 -13.21
C LYS A 752 -54.33 7.74 -13.83
N ALA A 753 -53.21 7.54 -14.56
CA ALA A 753 -52.63 8.46 -15.53
C ALA A 753 -53.56 8.72 -16.74
N PRO A 754 -53.30 9.69 -17.63
CA PRO A 754 -52.52 9.42 -18.85
C PRO A 754 -51.58 10.58 -19.28
N VAL A 755 -50.41 10.29 -19.87
CA VAL A 755 -50.00 10.06 -21.27
C VAL A 755 -50.14 11.27 -22.20
N GLN A 756 -48.97 11.71 -22.78
CA GLN A 756 -48.73 11.60 -24.24
C GLN A 756 -47.38 12.15 -24.71
N SER A 757 -46.71 11.32 -25.47
CA SER A 757 -45.66 11.72 -26.44
C SER A 757 -46.27 12.21 -27.76
N PRO A 758 -45.53 12.70 -28.72
CA PRO A 758 -45.28 11.96 -29.95
C PRO A 758 -43.84 12.15 -30.54
N ASP A 759 -43.36 11.54 -31.55
CA ASP A 759 -43.59 10.60 -32.63
C ASP A 759 -42.26 10.52 -33.41
N ALA A 760 -41.86 9.68 -34.23
CA ALA A 760 -42.26 8.62 -35.12
C ALA A 760 -40.97 7.98 -35.69
N SER A 761 -40.86 6.83 -36.20
CA SER A 761 -41.57 6.12 -37.25
C SER A 761 -41.06 4.68 -37.45
N VAL A 762 -41.95 3.84 -37.88
CA VAL A 762 -42.01 2.38 -38.14
C VAL A 762 -41.66 2.08 -39.61
N PRO A 763 -41.40 0.84 -40.17
CA PRO A 763 -42.32 -0.30 -40.09
C PRO A 763 -41.67 -1.72 -39.93
N SER A 764 -42.30 -2.57 -39.19
CA SER A 764 -43.24 -3.65 -39.50
C SER A 764 -42.72 -4.97 -40.06
N LYS A 765 -42.87 -6.08 -39.33
CA LYS A 765 -43.78 -7.19 -39.66
C LYS A 765 -43.80 -8.29 -38.56
N ALA A 766 -44.98 -8.61 -38.07
CA ALA A 766 -45.35 -9.79 -37.30
C ALA A 766 -46.12 -10.76 -38.20
N PRO A 767 -46.74 -11.85 -37.73
CA PRO A 767 -46.68 -12.64 -36.52
C PRO A 767 -46.67 -14.18 -36.81
N VAL A 768 -46.66 -15.04 -35.74
CA VAL A 768 -47.49 -16.25 -35.66
C VAL A 768 -47.33 -16.94 -34.29
N GLN A 769 -48.38 -17.01 -33.56
CA GLN A 769 -49.09 -17.91 -32.65
C GLN A 769 -48.30 -18.99 -31.86
N SER A 770 -48.62 -18.95 -30.54
CA SER A 770 -48.58 -20.08 -29.57
C SER A 770 -49.52 -21.22 -29.91
N PRO A 771 -49.34 -22.42 -29.32
CA PRO A 771 -50.27 -22.78 -28.26
C PRO A 771 -49.67 -23.43 -27.00
N ALA A 772 -50.48 -23.37 -25.96
CA ALA A 772 -50.33 -23.86 -24.63
C ALA A 772 -50.49 -25.39 -24.52
N ALA A 773 -49.92 -26.04 -23.52
CA ALA A 773 -50.63 -26.77 -22.48
C ALA A 773 -49.75 -27.76 -21.68
N ASN A 774 -49.94 -27.69 -20.38
CA ASN A 774 -50.03 -28.78 -19.36
C ASN A 774 -48.80 -29.20 -18.54
N VAL A 775 -48.93 -28.81 -17.31
CA VAL A 775 -48.37 -29.36 -16.07
C VAL A 775 -48.91 -30.82 -15.85
N PRO A 776 -48.10 -31.69 -15.19
CA PRO A 776 -48.40 -31.87 -13.77
C PRO A 776 -47.22 -32.00 -12.82
N SER A 777 -47.50 -31.48 -11.64
CA SER A 777 -46.89 -31.56 -10.35
C SER A 777 -46.55 -32.98 -9.87
N LYS A 778 -45.37 -33.14 -9.22
CA LYS A 778 -45.26 -33.98 -8.01
C LYS A 778 -43.99 -33.54 -7.18
N ALA A 779 -44.24 -33.22 -5.94
CA ALA A 779 -43.32 -33.07 -4.84
C ALA A 779 -43.14 -34.43 -4.11
N PRO A 780 -42.42 -34.50 -2.98
CA PRO A 780 -41.01 -34.26 -2.65
C PRO A 780 -40.37 -35.58 -2.12
N VAL A 781 -39.04 -35.63 -2.06
CA VAL A 781 -38.36 -36.64 -1.23
C VAL A 781 -37.30 -35.99 -0.37
N GLN A 782 -37.33 -36.35 0.88
CA GLN A 782 -36.62 -35.83 2.05
C GLN A 782 -35.11 -36.09 1.99
N SER A 783 -34.40 -35.16 2.63
CA SER A 783 -32.99 -35.30 3.08
C SER A 783 -32.85 -36.39 4.14
N PRO A 784 -31.63 -36.90 4.31
CA PRO A 784 -31.19 -37.18 5.66
C PRO A 784 -30.02 -36.31 6.07
N ASP A 785 -30.13 -35.85 7.29
CA ASP A 785 -29.12 -35.22 8.12
C ASP A 785 -27.81 -36.00 8.14
N ALA A 786 -26.70 -35.30 8.03
CA ALA A 786 -25.45 -35.72 8.62
C ALA A 786 -24.67 -34.49 9.07
N SER A 787 -24.63 -34.35 10.37
CA SER A 787 -23.81 -33.48 11.17
C SER A 787 -22.35 -33.46 10.71
N VAL A 788 -21.86 -32.26 10.37
CA VAL A 788 -20.46 -31.97 10.14
C VAL A 788 -19.88 -31.27 11.37
N PRO A 789 -18.81 -31.80 11.96
CA PRO A 789 -18.06 -31.04 12.95
C PRO A 789 -17.20 -29.96 12.24
N THR A 790 -17.35 -28.75 12.69
CA THR A 790 -16.49 -27.62 12.34
C THR A 790 -15.07 -27.89 12.83
N ASN A 791 -14.17 -28.23 11.93
CA ASN A 791 -12.74 -28.08 12.16
C ASN A 791 -12.17 -27.00 11.24
N LYS A 792 -11.79 -25.93 11.88
CA LYS A 792 -10.99 -24.83 11.33
C LYS A 792 -9.62 -25.38 10.90
N PRO A 793 -9.19 -25.24 9.67
CA PRO A 793 -7.81 -25.59 9.30
C PRO A 793 -6.86 -24.59 9.93
N GLY A 794 -5.93 -25.09 10.74
CA GLY A 794 -4.79 -24.34 11.19
C GLY A 794 -3.89 -24.01 9.99
N ASN A 795 -3.56 -22.74 9.82
CA ASN A 795 -2.52 -22.28 8.92
C ASN A 795 -1.16 -22.77 9.44
N ASP A 796 -0.65 -23.83 8.86
CA ASP A 796 0.78 -24.17 8.90
C ASP A 796 1.37 -24.07 7.49
N ASP A 797 1.42 -22.86 6.96
CA ASP A 797 2.34 -22.56 5.88
C ASP A 797 3.75 -22.35 6.47
N PRO A 798 4.77 -23.06 5.97
CA PRO A 798 6.13 -22.72 6.32
C PRO A 798 6.45 -21.34 5.72
N LYS A 799 6.50 -20.34 6.59
CA LYS A 799 6.93 -18.98 6.32
C LYS A 799 8.25 -19.02 5.53
N VAL A 800 8.18 -18.80 4.25
CA VAL A 800 9.35 -18.49 3.41
C VAL A 800 9.87 -17.15 3.87
N THR A 801 11.00 -17.14 4.53
CA THR A 801 11.74 -15.94 4.90
C THR A 801 12.30 -15.32 3.62
N PRO A 802 12.05 -14.04 3.32
CA PRO A 802 12.72 -13.37 2.21
C PRO A 802 14.20 -13.21 2.58
N GLY A 803 15.07 -13.78 1.78
CA GLY A 803 16.49 -13.58 1.98
C GLY A 803 17.41 -14.74 1.57
N GLN A 804 17.11 -15.44 0.51
CA GLN A 804 18.16 -16.16 -0.21
C GLN A 804 18.09 -15.77 -1.69
N LYS A 805 19.05 -14.98 -2.08
CA LYS A 805 19.44 -14.70 -3.46
C LYS A 805 19.67 -16.05 -4.15
N PRO A 806 19.05 -16.35 -5.29
CA PRO A 806 19.44 -17.51 -6.09
C PRO A 806 20.89 -17.38 -6.49
N SER A 807 21.68 -18.41 -6.22
CA SER A 807 23.04 -18.52 -6.73
C SER A 807 22.95 -18.63 -8.25
N THR A 808 23.59 -17.72 -8.95
CA THR A 808 23.84 -17.72 -10.38
C THR A 808 24.38 -19.09 -10.80
N PRO A 809 23.84 -19.73 -11.86
CA PRO A 809 24.48 -20.90 -12.47
C PRO A 809 25.79 -20.46 -13.13
N GLY A 810 26.88 -21.09 -12.77
CA GLY A 810 28.17 -20.82 -13.38
C GLY A 810 28.17 -21.16 -14.86
N ASN A 811 28.66 -20.24 -15.66
CA ASN A 811 29.00 -20.40 -17.07
C ASN A 811 29.84 -21.67 -17.27
N THR A 812 29.29 -22.71 -17.85
CA THR A 812 30.02 -23.79 -18.46
C THR A 812 30.33 -23.39 -19.89
N THR A 813 31.55 -22.94 -20.10
CA THR A 813 32.13 -22.78 -21.43
C THR A 813 32.18 -24.14 -22.16
N THR A 814 31.43 -24.23 -23.23
CA THR A 814 31.49 -25.35 -24.17
C THR A 814 32.83 -25.35 -24.88
N ALA A 815 33.60 -26.41 -24.65
CA ALA A 815 34.82 -26.72 -25.40
C ALA A 815 34.46 -27.35 -26.76
N LYS A 816 35.00 -26.76 -27.81
CA LYS A 816 35.00 -27.29 -29.17
C LYS A 816 36.01 -28.44 -29.30
N PRO A 817 35.79 -29.49 -30.09
CA PRO A 817 36.64 -30.65 -30.16
C PRO A 817 37.90 -30.42 -31.02
N ASN A 818 39.00 -31.00 -30.54
CA ASN A 818 40.32 -31.01 -31.19
C ASN A 818 40.58 -32.33 -31.91
N PRO A 819 41.25 -32.38 -33.03
CA PRO A 819 41.80 -33.67 -33.59
C PRO A 819 43.25 -33.89 -33.26
N THR A 820 43.52 -35.10 -32.72
CA THR A 820 44.70 -35.99 -32.80
C THR A 820 46.09 -35.52 -33.25
N LYS A 821 47.10 -35.74 -32.45
CA LYS A 821 48.20 -36.70 -32.66
C LYS A 821 49.21 -36.66 -31.54
N ALA A 822 49.60 -37.86 -31.08
CA ALA A 822 50.74 -38.19 -30.18
C ALA A 822 52.03 -38.35 -30.99
N PRO A 823 53.27 -38.73 -30.45
CA PRO A 823 53.74 -38.89 -29.07
C PRO A 823 55.15 -38.33 -28.85
N GLY A 824 55.70 -38.33 -27.62
CA GLY A 824 57.13 -38.25 -27.38
C GLY A 824 57.58 -37.89 -25.96
N GLN A 825 57.76 -38.87 -25.14
CA GLN A 825 58.83 -39.12 -24.13
C GLN A 825 59.55 -37.91 -23.46
N SER A 826 59.65 -37.88 -22.18
CA SER A 826 60.41 -38.57 -21.16
C SER A 826 61.02 -37.58 -20.15
N THR A 827 61.00 -37.98 -18.95
CA THR A 827 61.92 -38.04 -17.82
C THR A 827 61.97 -36.99 -16.73
N ALA A 828 61.76 -37.51 -15.58
CA ALA A 828 62.53 -37.37 -14.32
C ALA A 828 62.19 -36.34 -13.29
N LYS A 829 61.68 -36.90 -12.22
CA LYS A 829 61.76 -36.40 -10.83
C LYS A 829 63.22 -36.42 -10.35
N PRO A 830 63.67 -35.61 -9.38
CA PRO A 830 63.61 -36.11 -8.01
C PRO A 830 63.42 -35.06 -6.87
N LYS A 831 62.79 -35.58 -5.82
CA LYS A 831 63.14 -35.63 -4.36
C LYS A 831 63.72 -34.43 -3.59
N THR A 832 62.88 -34.07 -2.55
CA THR A 832 63.21 -33.89 -1.10
C THR A 832 64.28 -32.96 -0.63
N THR A 833 63.95 -32.05 0.36
CA THR A 833 64.42 -32.23 1.79
C THR A 833 63.97 -31.09 2.71
N LYS A 834 63.40 -31.47 3.85
CA LYS A 834 63.47 -31.02 5.25
C LYS A 834 63.82 -29.57 5.63
N ALA A 835 62.96 -29.12 6.56
CA ALA A 835 63.10 -28.00 7.50
C ALA A 835 64.43 -28.12 8.36
N PRO A 836 64.81 -27.06 9.05
CA PRO A 836 64.42 -26.95 10.45
C PRO A 836 64.19 -25.49 11.00
N ALA A 837 63.87 -25.51 12.27
CA ALA A 837 63.25 -24.60 13.16
C ALA A 837 64.05 -23.35 13.63
N ALA A 838 63.25 -22.43 14.19
CA ALA A 838 63.44 -21.62 15.42
C ALA A 838 64.36 -20.39 15.45
N THR A 839 63.82 -19.28 15.88
CA THR A 839 64.09 -18.49 17.08
C THR A 839 64.26 -16.98 16.88
N LYS A 840 63.47 -16.26 17.75
CA LYS A 840 63.78 -14.96 18.40
C LYS A 840 63.66 -13.65 17.63
N ALA A 841 62.77 -12.83 18.23
CA ALA A 841 62.82 -11.36 18.18
C ALA A 841 64.07 -10.84 18.92
N PRO A 842 64.48 -9.55 18.88
CA PRO A 842 63.67 -8.33 18.95
C PRO A 842 64.24 -7.07 18.22
N SER A 843 63.51 -5.98 18.40
CA SER A 843 63.85 -4.55 18.51
C SER A 843 63.89 -3.66 17.29
N LYS A 844 63.08 -2.65 17.46
CA LYS A 844 63.19 -1.18 17.18
C LYS A 844 64.28 -0.67 16.20
N THR A 845 63.85 0.10 15.23
CA THR A 845 64.05 1.56 15.15
C THR A 845 63.55 2.15 13.82
N SER A 846 62.78 3.19 13.99
CA SER A 846 62.60 4.47 13.28
C SER A 846 62.91 4.62 11.79
N SER A 847 61.92 5.30 11.21
CA SER A 847 61.93 6.47 10.30
C SER A 847 61.99 6.22 8.80
N LYS A 848 61.00 6.58 8.12
CA LYS A 848 60.80 7.77 7.26
C LYS A 848 59.55 7.58 6.35
N ALA A 849 58.87 8.69 6.17
CA ALA A 849 57.69 8.83 5.33
C ALA A 849 57.89 8.36 3.90
N ASP A 850 56.89 7.69 3.35
CA ASP A 850 56.53 7.90 1.97
C ASP A 850 55.00 7.76 1.81
N THR A 851 54.49 8.68 1.03
CA THR A 851 53.08 8.91 0.67
C THR A 851 52.59 7.80 -0.23
N GLY A 852 51.46 7.19 0.10
CA GLY A 852 50.79 6.33 -0.86
C GLY A 852 49.64 5.46 -0.31
N LYS A 853 48.46 5.88 -0.61
CA LYS A 853 47.19 5.11 -0.63
C LYS A 853 46.77 4.35 0.63
N THR A 854 45.94 4.98 1.44
CA THR A 854 45.13 4.33 2.46
C THR A 854 44.08 3.42 1.79
N ASN A 855 44.37 2.12 1.76
CA ASN A 855 43.38 1.09 1.46
C ASN A 855 42.37 1.01 2.64
N THR A 856 41.33 1.80 2.60
CA THR A 856 40.16 1.68 3.49
C THR A 856 39.41 0.43 3.08
N THR A 857 39.59 -0.66 3.81
CA THR A 857 38.78 -1.86 3.68
C THR A 857 37.32 -1.49 4.02
N ALA A 858 36.46 -1.46 3.03
CA ALA A 858 35.10 -0.94 3.09
C ALA A 858 34.25 -1.65 4.18
N LYS A 859 33.51 -0.85 4.93
CA LYS A 859 32.44 -1.31 5.85
C LYS A 859 31.43 -2.12 5.02
N GLY A 860 31.00 -3.30 5.51
CA GLY A 860 30.06 -4.17 4.80
C GLY A 860 30.71 -5.41 4.16
N LYS A 861 31.95 -5.32 3.69
CA LYS A 861 32.68 -6.42 3.03
C LYS A 861 32.78 -7.67 3.91
N THR A 862 32.45 -8.82 3.34
CA THR A 862 32.57 -10.11 4.00
C THR A 862 33.94 -10.73 3.74
N VAL A 863 34.61 -11.14 4.80
CA VAL A 863 35.94 -11.79 4.75
C VAL A 863 35.88 -13.17 5.37
N VAL A 864 36.68 -14.11 4.86
CA VAL A 864 36.80 -15.46 5.43
C VAL A 864 38.08 -15.56 6.25
N TYR A 865 37.95 -15.97 7.52
CA TYR A 865 39.06 -16.20 8.39
C TYR A 865 38.86 -17.51 9.15
N LYS A 866 39.83 -18.46 9.05
CA LYS A 866 39.83 -19.77 9.77
C LYS A 866 38.49 -20.51 9.74
N LYS A 867 37.92 -20.75 8.56
CA LYS A 867 36.64 -21.49 8.35
C LYS A 867 35.40 -20.79 8.88
N ALA A 868 35.41 -19.46 9.01
CA ALA A 868 34.29 -18.65 9.38
C ALA A 868 34.24 -17.37 8.53
N LYS A 869 33.02 -16.86 8.28
CA LYS A 869 32.81 -15.59 7.58
C LYS A 869 32.62 -14.48 8.62
N TYR A 870 33.15 -13.31 8.31
CA TYR A 870 33.06 -12.11 9.12
C TYR A 870 32.72 -10.94 8.21
N ARG A 871 31.85 -10.05 8.64
CA ARG A 871 31.50 -8.80 7.96
C ARG A 871 32.25 -7.66 8.66
N ILE A 872 32.89 -6.77 7.88
CA ILE A 872 33.55 -5.57 8.40
C ILE A 872 32.44 -4.58 8.82
N THR A 873 32.43 -4.18 10.10
CA THR A 873 31.43 -3.28 10.67
C THR A 873 31.95 -1.88 10.96
N GLY A 874 33.24 -1.67 10.80
CA GLY A 874 33.93 -0.40 11.00
C GLY A 874 35.40 -0.50 10.79
N ALA A 875 36.14 0.60 10.86
CA ALA A 875 37.56 0.72 10.56
C ALA A 875 38.47 -0.33 11.26
N ALA A 876 38.07 -0.84 12.43
CA ALA A 876 38.83 -1.86 13.18
C ALA A 876 37.94 -2.92 13.83
N THR A 877 36.68 -3.09 13.35
CA THR A 877 35.72 -4.01 13.93
C THR A 877 35.06 -4.90 12.90
N VAL A 878 34.71 -6.12 13.29
CA VAL A 878 33.98 -7.09 12.47
C VAL A 878 32.90 -7.80 13.27
N GLU A 879 31.92 -8.32 12.56
CA GLU A 879 30.86 -9.18 13.04
C GLU A 879 31.08 -10.61 12.53
N PHE A 880 30.92 -11.61 13.39
CA PHE A 880 30.90 -13.01 12.96
C PHE A 880 29.54 -13.32 12.32
N THR A 881 29.54 -13.73 11.05
CA THR A 881 28.31 -13.95 10.29
C THR A 881 27.96 -15.41 10.06
N GLN A 882 28.96 -16.30 9.89
CA GLN A 882 28.68 -17.71 9.57
C GLN A 882 29.85 -18.62 9.86
N LEU A 883 29.59 -19.86 10.28
CA LEU A 883 30.56 -20.95 10.31
C LEU A 883 30.54 -21.69 8.97
N VAL A 884 31.65 -21.70 8.25
CA VAL A 884 31.76 -22.40 6.96
C VAL A 884 31.82 -23.93 7.12
N LYS A 885 32.62 -24.45 8.09
CA LYS A 885 32.77 -25.90 8.36
C LYS A 885 33.28 -26.17 9.77
N GLY A 886 32.69 -27.13 10.50
CA GLY A 886 33.26 -27.61 11.78
C GLY A 886 32.19 -28.00 12.82
N LYS A 887 32.66 -28.78 13.84
CA LYS A 887 31.85 -29.16 15.02
C LYS A 887 32.05 -28.21 16.21
N THR A 888 33.10 -27.34 16.16
CA THR A 888 33.42 -26.35 17.19
C THR A 888 33.44 -24.96 16.57
N VAL A 889 32.77 -24.03 17.17
CA VAL A 889 32.79 -22.61 16.82
C VAL A 889 33.65 -21.88 17.82
N THR A 890 34.70 -21.22 17.34
CA THR A 890 35.51 -20.30 18.15
C THR A 890 35.45 -18.92 17.49
N ILE A 891 34.81 -17.98 18.16
CA ILE A 891 34.78 -16.58 17.79
C ILE A 891 35.93 -15.91 18.50
N PRO A 892 37.04 -15.56 17.80
CA PRO A 892 38.23 -15.03 18.43
C PRO A 892 38.02 -13.59 18.93
N ASP A 893 38.95 -13.11 19.72
CA ASP A 893 38.96 -11.70 20.18
C ASP A 893 39.20 -10.75 18.99
N THR A 894 40.10 -11.16 18.08
CA THR A 894 40.47 -10.42 16.87
C THR A 894 40.69 -11.35 15.69
N ILE A 895 40.58 -10.82 14.49
CA ILE A 895 41.02 -11.46 13.24
C ILE A 895 41.96 -10.52 12.49
N THR A 896 42.87 -11.08 11.66
CA THR A 896 43.78 -10.31 10.81
C THR A 896 43.42 -10.61 9.36
N VAL A 897 43.17 -9.58 8.60
CA VAL A 897 42.83 -9.67 7.17
C VAL A 897 43.63 -8.60 6.43
N GLY A 898 44.39 -8.99 5.40
CA GLY A 898 45.18 -8.05 4.64
C GLY A 898 46.18 -7.26 5.51
N GLY A 899 46.75 -7.87 6.54
CA GLY A 899 47.67 -7.21 7.48
C GLY A 899 47.02 -6.36 8.57
N LYS A 900 45.70 -6.06 8.44
CA LYS A 900 44.94 -5.24 9.39
C LYS A 900 44.24 -6.10 10.44
N VAL A 901 44.34 -5.69 11.71
CA VAL A 901 43.71 -6.38 12.85
C VAL A 901 42.34 -5.78 13.14
N TYR A 902 41.33 -6.63 13.17
CA TYR A 902 39.95 -6.27 13.49
C TYR A 902 39.49 -6.93 14.78
N LYS A 903 38.83 -6.19 15.68
CA LYS A 903 38.12 -6.72 16.86
C LYS A 903 36.81 -7.36 16.47
N VAL A 904 36.52 -8.59 16.93
CA VAL A 904 35.22 -9.22 16.72
C VAL A 904 34.28 -8.74 17.79
N THR A 905 33.34 -7.83 17.42
CA THR A 905 32.49 -7.12 18.40
C THR A 905 31.05 -7.63 18.46
N SER A 906 30.59 -8.35 17.44
CA SER A 906 29.24 -8.91 17.39
C SER A 906 29.16 -10.25 16.70
N ILE A 907 28.04 -10.93 16.93
CA ILE A 907 27.62 -12.16 16.24
C ILE A 907 26.30 -11.83 15.56
N ALA A 908 26.22 -12.05 14.24
CA ALA A 908 25.07 -11.74 13.44
C ALA A 908 23.81 -12.54 13.81
N ALA A 909 22.66 -12.04 13.43
CA ALA A 909 21.41 -12.79 13.50
C ALA A 909 21.52 -14.06 12.66
N GLY A 910 21.00 -15.20 13.17
CA GLY A 910 21.01 -16.47 12.47
C GLY A 910 22.38 -17.09 12.16
N ALA A 911 23.50 -16.53 12.63
CA ALA A 911 24.88 -16.90 12.26
C ALA A 911 25.21 -18.40 12.24
N CYS A 912 24.58 -19.19 13.11
CA CYS A 912 24.70 -20.64 13.18
C CYS A 912 23.33 -21.33 13.39
N ARG A 913 22.25 -20.67 13.01
CA ARG A 913 20.89 -21.21 13.13
C ARG A 913 20.80 -22.55 12.42
N ASP A 914 20.03 -23.47 13.02
CA ASP A 914 19.77 -24.83 12.52
C ASP A 914 21.03 -25.71 12.32
N ASN A 915 22.16 -25.30 12.87
CA ASN A 915 23.39 -26.09 12.74
C ASN A 915 23.42 -27.28 13.71
N THR A 916 23.12 -28.46 13.19
CA THR A 916 23.06 -29.72 13.94
C THR A 916 24.43 -30.30 14.27
N LYS A 917 25.56 -29.74 13.80
CA LYS A 917 26.92 -30.26 13.95
C LYS A 917 27.69 -29.61 15.10
N ILE A 918 27.32 -28.40 15.53
CA ILE A 918 28.04 -27.65 16.57
C ILE A 918 27.82 -28.29 17.94
N THR A 919 28.93 -28.63 18.62
CA THR A 919 28.96 -29.19 19.98
C THR A 919 29.52 -28.25 21.02
N LYS A 920 30.39 -27.29 20.60
CA LYS A 920 31.09 -26.35 21.48
C LYS A 920 31.13 -24.97 20.82
N LEU A 921 30.79 -23.95 21.58
CA LEU A 921 30.89 -22.52 21.21
C LEU A 921 31.85 -21.82 22.18
N THR A 922 32.83 -21.08 21.65
CA THR A 922 33.68 -20.17 22.44
C THR A 922 33.48 -18.75 21.92
N ILE A 923 33.10 -17.82 22.79
CA ILE A 923 32.85 -16.40 22.52
C ILE A 923 34.00 -15.57 23.06
N GLY A 924 34.67 -14.82 22.19
CA GLY A 924 35.83 -13.98 22.49
C GLY A 924 35.47 -12.79 23.39
N LYS A 925 36.52 -12.19 24.01
CA LYS A 925 36.36 -11.12 25.02
C LYS A 925 35.83 -9.80 24.48
N ASN A 926 35.98 -9.53 23.17
CA ASN A 926 35.54 -8.28 22.55
C ASN A 926 34.08 -8.29 22.05
N VAL A 927 33.36 -9.42 22.16
CA VAL A 927 31.97 -9.54 21.69
C VAL A 927 31.04 -8.81 22.64
N LYS A 928 30.29 -7.84 22.12
CA LYS A 928 29.32 -6.99 22.85
C LYS A 928 27.87 -7.35 22.60
N LYS A 929 27.57 -7.98 21.44
CA LYS A 929 26.18 -8.27 21.00
C LYS A 929 26.08 -9.66 20.36
N ILE A 930 24.96 -10.35 20.58
CA ILE A 930 24.58 -11.61 19.89
C ILE A 930 23.23 -11.39 19.26
N GLY A 931 23.15 -11.57 17.96
CA GLY A 931 21.96 -11.35 17.13
C GLY A 931 20.81 -12.31 17.44
N LYS A 932 19.60 -11.96 16.96
CA LYS A 932 18.40 -12.78 17.06
C LYS A 932 18.67 -14.17 16.46
N GLU A 933 18.30 -15.24 17.15
CA GLU A 933 18.35 -16.62 16.65
C GLU A 933 19.77 -17.11 16.24
N ALA A 934 20.83 -16.45 16.65
CA ALA A 934 22.20 -16.73 16.21
C ALA A 934 22.64 -18.20 16.33
N PHE A 935 22.15 -18.94 17.34
CA PHE A 935 22.41 -20.37 17.57
C PHE A 935 21.10 -21.15 17.78
N MET A 936 19.96 -20.65 17.29
CA MET A 936 18.69 -21.35 17.40
C MET A 936 18.75 -22.71 16.73
N ASN A 937 18.12 -23.74 17.32
CA ASN A 937 18.12 -25.13 16.85
C ASN A 937 19.52 -25.80 16.77
N CYS A 938 20.55 -25.28 17.45
CA CYS A 938 21.83 -26.00 17.60
C CYS A 938 21.69 -27.15 18.62
N LYS A 939 20.86 -28.14 18.31
CA LYS A 939 20.43 -29.24 19.23
C LYS A 939 21.59 -30.06 19.83
N LYS A 940 22.78 -30.08 19.18
CA LYS A 940 23.97 -30.78 19.66
C LYS A 940 24.94 -29.92 20.45
N LEU A 941 24.63 -28.64 20.69
CA LEU A 941 25.45 -27.71 21.45
C LEU A 941 25.45 -28.10 22.94
N LYS A 942 26.58 -28.61 23.44
CA LYS A 942 26.74 -29.11 24.82
C LYS A 942 27.54 -28.18 25.72
N LYS A 943 28.34 -27.24 25.17
CA LYS A 943 29.18 -26.36 25.94
C LYS A 943 29.31 -24.99 25.29
N ILE A 944 29.07 -23.94 26.08
CA ILE A 944 29.32 -22.54 25.71
C ILE A 944 30.39 -21.99 26.67
N VAL A 945 31.46 -21.43 26.14
CA VAL A 945 32.50 -20.73 26.90
C VAL A 945 32.45 -19.27 26.50
N CYS A 946 31.92 -18.43 27.39
CA CYS A 946 31.87 -16.99 27.20
C CYS A 946 33.06 -16.34 27.91
N LYS A 947 33.95 -15.66 27.14
CA LYS A 947 35.06 -14.91 27.67
C LYS A 947 34.78 -13.41 27.81
N SER A 948 33.66 -12.95 27.17
CA SER A 948 33.30 -11.53 27.17
C SER A 948 32.73 -11.11 28.51
N THR A 949 33.14 -9.96 29.00
CA THR A 949 32.57 -9.25 30.16
C THR A 949 31.72 -8.08 29.73
N LEU A 950 31.57 -7.85 28.42
CA LEU A 950 31.02 -6.64 27.80
C LEU A 950 29.50 -6.72 27.52
N PHE A 951 28.85 -7.84 27.85
CA PHE A 951 27.39 -7.93 27.68
C PHE A 951 26.66 -7.06 28.72
N LYS A 952 25.65 -6.33 28.27
CA LYS A 952 24.68 -5.57 29.06
C LYS A 952 23.29 -6.21 28.89
N ALA A 953 22.30 -5.76 29.61
CA ALA A 953 20.90 -6.15 29.42
C ALA A 953 20.53 -5.88 27.95
N GLY A 954 19.85 -6.84 27.28
CA GLY A 954 19.47 -6.73 25.86
C GLY A 954 20.59 -6.98 24.83
N SER A 955 21.85 -7.19 25.28
CA SER A 955 22.98 -7.54 24.37
C SER A 955 22.79 -8.87 23.64
N ILE A 956 22.02 -9.79 24.19
CA ILE A 956 21.68 -11.09 23.62
C ILE A 956 20.22 -11.01 23.19
N LYS A 957 19.98 -11.04 21.88
CA LYS A 957 18.66 -10.82 21.31
C LYS A 957 17.76 -12.04 21.45
N LYS A 958 16.44 -11.83 21.37
CA LYS A 958 15.39 -12.85 21.54
C LYS A 958 15.72 -14.12 20.74
N ASN A 959 15.51 -15.27 21.36
CA ASN A 959 15.71 -16.60 20.75
C ASN A 959 17.15 -16.93 20.31
N ALA A 960 18.18 -16.16 20.67
CA ALA A 960 19.56 -16.42 20.24
C ALA A 960 20.03 -17.87 20.50
N PHE A 961 19.56 -18.51 21.57
CA PHE A 961 19.88 -19.88 21.97
C PHE A 961 18.61 -20.76 22.13
N LYS A 962 17.49 -20.43 21.48
CA LYS A 962 16.24 -21.21 21.58
C LYS A 962 16.41 -22.58 20.93
N LYS A 963 15.85 -23.64 21.55
CA LYS A 963 15.89 -25.03 21.06
C LYS A 963 17.32 -25.59 20.92
N ILE A 964 18.25 -25.20 21.78
CA ILE A 964 19.54 -25.91 21.95
C ILE A 964 19.39 -27.07 22.96
N SER A 965 20.48 -27.81 23.22
CA SER A 965 20.45 -28.91 24.20
C SER A 965 20.08 -28.41 25.61
N SER A 966 19.16 -29.07 26.30
CA SER A 966 18.82 -28.79 27.70
C SER A 966 19.96 -29.08 28.68
N LYS A 967 20.96 -29.86 28.26
CA LYS A 967 22.17 -30.22 29.03
C LYS A 967 23.36 -29.36 28.67
N VAL A 968 23.15 -28.11 28.19
CA VAL A 968 24.25 -27.23 27.83
C VAL A 968 24.92 -26.64 29.07
N VAL A 969 26.26 -26.67 29.08
CA VAL A 969 27.07 -26.07 30.16
C VAL A 969 27.57 -24.69 29.69
N LEU A 970 27.16 -23.63 30.41
CA LEU A 970 27.66 -22.28 30.20
C LEU A 970 28.80 -21.97 31.18
N LYS A 971 30.02 -21.69 30.64
CA LYS A 971 31.12 -21.13 31.42
C LYS A 971 31.25 -19.65 31.14
N THR A 972 31.19 -18.84 32.18
CA THR A 972 31.18 -17.36 32.12
C THR A 972 32.44 -16.80 32.83
N PRO A 973 32.75 -15.51 32.69
CA PRO A 973 33.73 -14.83 33.55
C PRO A 973 33.29 -14.86 35.02
N LYS A 974 34.28 -14.86 35.95
CA LYS A 974 34.03 -14.90 37.41
C LYS A 974 33.05 -13.77 37.84
N GLY A 975 32.04 -14.12 38.64
CA GLY A 975 31.03 -13.18 39.16
C GLY A 975 29.96 -12.76 38.16
N LYS A 976 29.85 -13.42 36.97
CA LYS A 976 28.81 -13.13 35.99
C LYS A 976 27.85 -14.29 35.72
N GLU A 977 27.95 -15.38 36.49
CA GLU A 977 27.28 -16.65 36.24
C GLU A 977 25.74 -16.51 36.20
N THR A 978 25.16 -15.98 37.24
CA THR A 978 23.70 -15.87 37.42
C THR A 978 23.11 -14.95 36.36
N MET A 979 23.72 -13.80 36.17
CA MET A 979 23.27 -12.78 35.18
C MET A 979 23.35 -13.30 33.75
N TYR A 980 24.45 -13.97 33.38
CA TYR A 980 24.61 -14.48 32.04
C TYR A 980 23.71 -15.69 31.75
N LYS A 981 23.47 -16.57 32.73
CA LYS A 981 22.45 -17.62 32.58
C LYS A 981 21.08 -17.03 32.22
N LYS A 982 20.66 -15.97 32.92
CA LYS A 982 19.39 -15.25 32.61
C LYS A 982 19.41 -14.65 31.19
N TRP A 983 20.50 -14.01 30.76
CA TRP A 983 20.57 -13.37 29.43
C TRP A 983 20.73 -14.36 28.30
N PHE A 984 21.38 -15.51 28.52
CA PHE A 984 21.47 -16.59 27.53
C PHE A 984 20.19 -17.42 27.48
N ALA A 985 19.25 -17.22 28.41
CA ALA A 985 18.01 -18.01 28.57
C ALA A 985 18.31 -19.53 28.71
N LEU A 986 19.27 -19.88 29.58
CA LEU A 986 19.77 -21.22 29.86
C LEU A 986 19.57 -21.62 31.32
#